data_5a4fadf2f1854152dca59ef0f5728cf5
#
_entry.id   5a4fadf2f1854152dca59ef0f5728cf5
#
_cell.length_a   1.000
_cell.length_b   1.000
_cell.length_c   1.000
_cell.angle_alpha   90.00
_cell.angle_beta   90.00
_cell.angle_gamma   90.00
#
_symmetry.space_group_name_H-M   'P 1'
#
loop_
_entity.id
_entity.type
_entity.pdbx_description
1 polymer ?
#
loop_
_entity_poly.entity_id
_entity_poly.type
_entity_poly.pdbx_seq_one_letter_code
_entity_poly.pdbx_strand_id
1 'polypeptide(L)'
;MRFYTSVCRIGNNICVREQTDTGPNKYKVKYEPTLYTTSNAESGIKTLYGDDVKPVKPGTMSACRDYIKQYKDVGGFRVFGQTDYVLAYINEFYPEEIHFDIKRISAWVLDIETFLPEDENGRITGFPHPEDADAPINLIALQDLHTRQVYSFGYREFTGKADTKYINCGTEKEMLKQVVLFWNQKSVEICTGWNVDGFDILFLYNRIVKVLGVEWANKLSPWETVEVKKSTFRGKDQYKVIIYGVTVLDYMELYKKFSMSKQESYSLSHISLEELGEDKLDHSEYKNFNDFARRGWNEKFVPYNARDCQLVGKLDDKLKLLELAMTISFLAKINFDNVFGPVRTWDAIIHNALLKENKVIPLKDQDGDSHESIEGAYVKDPKVGFIRWPISIDAESLYPSNAIMLNMSPETYLGMVECSLEMMLKGISPTPGEMECLSPIGAKFRKDFQGIIPRLFEGLKITRKAVKKEMLQLKQQYEIDKDKTLPSKISALDNKQQALKILLNSAYGALGNKGFRFYNPNIAESITILGQYALKIIEAELDAILCKRFKMPEGTKFVVYCDTDSVFFEMGPVVDKYFAGKEKAVIVKALEKIAVDIIQHEVDHLMEKVSKMTNAYKKTLYFKLENVGDIALWVSKKKYIVRVHSSEGVTYAKPKYKVMGLDIVKSSTPAWVRTKLKGSLDLIFDTDESTVQKFLADSRADFIKLPVDQIAFPRGANNIDSFANPVTIYNSRSEGTTPMHVRAALLYNYHVKKLGLDGTYPLIPSGSKIRFVYLKMPNVINENIIGFPADEHLPEELGLDQYIDRDLQFDKTMVASMQNILDAIGWNAVEVSSLDAFFG
;
A
#
# COMPACT_ATOMS: atom_id res chain seq x y z
N MET A 1 13.42 29.00 7.80
CA MET A 1 12.81 27.63 7.67
C MET A 1 13.67 26.67 8.47
N ARG A 2 13.08 25.95 9.44
CA ARG A 2 13.79 24.97 10.28
C ARG A 2 13.01 23.65 10.28
N PHE A 3 13.67 22.53 9.92
CA PHE A 3 13.07 21.21 9.94
C PHE A 3 14.15 20.13 10.18
N TYR A 4 13.79 19.08 10.92
CA TYR A 4 14.69 17.94 11.14
C TYR A 4 14.73 17.03 9.91
N THR A 5 15.87 16.37 9.69
CA THR A 5 16.03 15.30 8.71
C THR A 5 16.23 13.94 9.38
N SER A 6 16.69 13.94 10.63
CA SER A 6 16.73 12.75 11.49
C SER A 6 16.80 13.14 12.96
N VAL A 7 16.00 12.48 13.77
CA VAL A 7 16.08 12.53 15.24
C VAL A 7 16.22 11.12 15.76
N CYS A 8 17.32 10.81 16.45
CA CYS A 8 17.57 9.47 16.93
C CYS A 8 18.08 9.48 18.37
N ARG A 9 18.01 8.33 19.04
CA ARG A 9 18.44 8.17 20.42
C ARG A 9 19.68 7.30 20.49
N ILE A 10 20.74 7.80 21.13
CA ILE A 10 21.96 7.03 21.45
C ILE A 10 22.20 7.16 22.97
N GLY A 11 21.97 6.08 23.69
CA GLY A 11 22.02 6.06 25.16
C GLY A 11 20.99 7.02 25.78
N ASN A 12 21.46 8.00 26.53
CA ASN A 12 20.64 9.07 27.14
C ASN A 12 20.72 10.40 26.35
N ASN A 13 21.23 10.38 25.12
CA ASN A 13 21.28 11.57 24.29
C ASN A 13 20.26 11.43 23.14
N ILE A 14 19.70 12.55 22.75
CA ILE A 14 19.04 12.74 21.46
C ILE A 14 20.04 13.34 20.48
N CYS A 15 20.14 12.74 19.32
CA CYS A 15 21.00 13.17 18.23
C CYS A 15 20.12 13.72 17.12
N VAL A 16 20.34 14.95 16.71
CA VAL A 16 19.49 15.68 15.76
C VAL A 16 20.30 16.07 14.54
N ARG A 17 19.74 15.81 13.37
CA ARG A 17 20.12 16.49 12.13
C ARG A 17 18.94 17.32 11.67
N GLU A 18 19.23 18.56 11.31
CA GLU A 18 18.20 19.51 10.88
C GLU A 18 18.73 20.45 9.79
N GLN A 19 17.82 21.01 9.03
CA GLN A 19 18.08 22.10 8.11
C GLN A 19 17.60 23.41 8.75
N THR A 20 18.46 24.42 8.73
CA THR A 20 18.16 25.77 9.27
C THR A 20 18.36 26.82 8.17
N ASP A 21 17.99 28.07 8.41
CA ASP A 21 18.23 29.15 7.44
C ASP A 21 19.70 29.37 7.11
N THR A 22 20.58 29.00 8.03
CA THR A 22 22.05 29.08 7.85
C THR A 22 22.68 27.84 7.26
N GLY A 23 21.90 26.79 6.97
CA GLY A 23 22.35 25.53 6.41
C GLY A 23 22.11 24.31 7.30
N PRO A 24 22.71 23.14 6.95
CA PRO A 24 22.59 21.92 7.72
C PRO A 24 23.26 22.05 9.09
N ASN A 25 22.61 21.50 10.11
CA ASN A 25 23.10 21.49 11.48
C ASN A 25 22.98 20.07 12.08
N LYS A 26 23.94 19.68 12.95
CA LYS A 26 23.88 18.43 13.69
C LYS A 26 24.40 18.63 15.12
N TYR A 27 23.69 18.06 16.10
CA TYR A 27 24.09 18.14 17.50
C TYR A 27 23.59 16.97 18.32
N LYS A 28 24.24 16.72 19.46
CA LYS A 28 23.81 15.80 20.53
C LYS A 28 23.39 16.60 21.74
N VAL A 29 22.25 16.23 22.32
CA VAL A 29 21.75 16.88 23.53
C VAL A 29 21.31 15.82 24.54
N LYS A 30 21.69 16.03 25.84
CA LYS A 30 21.09 15.28 26.93
C LYS A 30 19.63 15.67 27.04
N TYR A 31 18.77 14.69 26.98
CA TYR A 31 17.33 14.91 27.04
C TYR A 31 16.76 14.34 28.33
N GLU A 32 16.07 15.18 29.06
CA GLU A 32 15.36 14.83 30.29
C GLU A 32 13.85 14.91 30.04
N PRO A 33 13.21 13.78 29.68
CA PRO A 33 11.79 13.77 29.38
C PRO A 33 10.95 14.16 30.58
N THR A 34 9.88 14.88 30.35
CA THR A 34 8.86 15.14 31.35
C THR A 34 7.85 14.00 31.36
N LEU A 35 7.67 13.39 32.51
CA LEU A 35 6.57 12.50 32.85
C LEU A 35 5.54 13.25 33.69
N TYR A 36 4.40 12.65 33.87
CA TYR A 36 3.31 13.23 34.68
C TYR A 36 2.77 12.19 35.63
N THR A 37 2.33 12.62 36.80
CA THR A 37 1.71 11.75 37.80
C THR A 37 0.40 12.35 38.27
N THR A 38 -0.51 11.51 38.78
CA THR A 38 -1.77 11.96 39.38
C THR A 38 -1.53 13.06 40.40
N SER A 39 -2.40 14.07 40.44
CA SER A 39 -2.36 15.19 41.35
C SER A 39 -3.75 15.43 41.96
N ASN A 40 -3.79 15.70 43.27
CA ASN A 40 -5.01 16.13 43.95
C ASN A 40 -5.21 17.65 43.90
N ALA A 41 -4.20 18.40 43.41
CA ALA A 41 -4.25 19.84 43.24
C ALA A 41 -4.40 20.20 41.75
N GLU A 42 -5.17 21.23 41.45
CA GLU A 42 -5.33 21.77 40.11
C GLU A 42 -3.94 22.29 39.63
N SER A 43 -3.50 21.77 38.48
CA SER A 43 -2.17 22.04 37.93
C SER A 43 -2.21 22.76 36.57
N GLY A 44 -3.39 22.91 35.99
CA GLY A 44 -3.57 23.37 34.60
C GLY A 44 -3.17 22.36 33.53
N ILE A 45 -2.71 21.16 33.92
CA ILE A 45 -2.39 20.05 33.02
C ILE A 45 -3.28 18.86 33.40
N LYS A 46 -3.93 18.26 32.40
CA LYS A 46 -4.92 17.19 32.63
C LYS A 46 -4.57 15.93 31.83
N THR A 47 -5.09 14.81 32.29
CA THR A 47 -5.13 13.60 31.47
C THR A 47 -6.11 13.78 30.31
N LEU A 48 -6.09 12.85 29.36
CA LEU A 48 -7.12 12.77 28.32
C LEU A 48 -8.55 12.70 28.91
N TYR A 49 -8.70 12.11 30.11
CA TYR A 49 -9.98 11.92 30.79
C TYR A 49 -10.38 13.07 31.73
N GLY A 50 -9.53 14.08 31.85
CA GLY A 50 -9.83 15.29 32.63
C GLY A 50 -9.24 15.33 34.05
N ASP A 51 -8.55 14.26 34.50
CA ASP A 51 -7.90 14.22 35.81
C ASP A 51 -6.69 15.15 35.85
N ASP A 52 -6.48 15.81 36.98
CA ASP A 52 -5.32 16.68 37.18
C ASP A 52 -4.03 15.88 37.35
N VAL A 53 -2.96 16.33 36.71
CA VAL A 53 -1.63 15.71 36.78
C VAL A 53 -0.57 16.78 36.99
N LYS A 54 0.52 16.42 37.67
CA LYS A 54 1.68 17.29 37.87
C LYS A 54 2.88 16.75 37.10
N PRO A 55 3.73 17.63 36.53
CA PRO A 55 4.93 17.22 35.84
C PRO A 55 5.99 16.69 36.83
N VAL A 56 6.70 15.65 36.39
CA VAL A 56 7.82 15.07 37.13
C VAL A 56 8.98 14.87 36.14
N LYS A 57 10.18 15.27 36.55
CA LYS A 57 11.41 15.07 35.79
C LYS A 57 12.32 14.10 36.55
N PRO A 58 12.19 12.77 36.35
CA PRO A 58 13.08 11.81 37.02
C PRO A 58 14.55 11.93 36.61
N GLY A 59 14.84 12.68 35.55
CA GLY A 59 16.16 12.89 35.01
C GLY A 59 16.31 12.28 33.59
N THR A 60 17.33 11.46 33.39
CA THR A 60 17.62 10.88 32.07
C THR A 60 16.50 9.94 31.57
N MET A 61 16.53 9.66 30.28
CA MET A 61 15.59 8.69 29.67
C MET A 61 15.63 7.30 30.34
N SER A 62 16.76 6.87 30.89
CA SER A 62 16.87 5.67 31.71
C SER A 62 16.18 5.84 33.06
N ALA A 63 16.43 6.95 33.76
CA ALA A 63 15.77 7.25 35.02
C ALA A 63 14.24 7.34 34.88
N CYS A 64 13.73 7.86 33.76
CA CYS A 64 12.30 7.87 33.45
C CYS A 64 11.72 6.47 33.33
N ARG A 65 12.44 5.53 32.68
CA ARG A 65 12.01 4.12 32.59
C ARG A 65 11.99 3.42 33.94
N ASP A 66 13.02 3.68 34.76
CA ASP A 66 13.11 3.12 36.10
C ASP A 66 12.00 3.66 37.00
N TYR A 67 11.71 4.96 36.88
CA TYR A 67 10.59 5.61 37.57
C TYR A 67 9.24 4.97 37.20
N ILE A 68 8.99 4.76 35.90
CA ILE A 68 7.75 4.08 35.44
C ILE A 68 7.65 2.67 36.03
N LYS A 69 8.75 1.89 36.03
CA LYS A 69 8.78 0.54 36.61
C LYS A 69 8.50 0.55 38.11
N GLN A 70 9.10 1.49 38.82
CA GLN A 70 8.93 1.62 40.27
C GLN A 70 7.50 1.87 40.69
N TYR A 71 6.76 2.65 39.92
CA TYR A 71 5.39 3.08 40.26
C TYR A 71 4.29 2.35 39.49
N LYS A 72 4.62 1.38 38.64
CA LYS A 72 3.66 0.65 37.79
C LYS A 72 2.52 0.00 38.60
N ASP A 73 2.86 -0.59 39.74
CA ASP A 73 1.92 -1.39 40.57
C ASP A 73 1.50 -0.68 41.87
N VAL A 74 1.74 0.62 41.98
CA VAL A 74 1.37 1.41 43.14
C VAL A 74 -0.09 1.84 43.02
N GLY A 75 -0.98 1.30 43.89
CA GLY A 75 -2.41 1.61 43.90
C GLY A 75 -2.70 3.10 44.06
N GLY A 76 -3.55 3.66 43.22
CA GLY A 76 -3.91 5.08 43.23
C GLY A 76 -2.87 6.03 42.63
N PHE A 77 -1.69 5.55 42.25
CA PHE A 77 -0.65 6.34 41.62
C PHE A 77 -0.47 5.93 40.16
N ARG A 78 -0.71 6.86 39.22
CA ARG A 78 -0.54 6.60 37.80
C ARG A 78 0.50 7.53 37.20
N VAL A 79 1.29 6.98 36.28
CA VAL A 79 2.28 7.72 35.49
C VAL A 79 1.75 7.88 34.06
N PHE A 80 1.97 9.05 33.49
CA PHE A 80 1.55 9.43 32.13
C PHE A 80 2.71 9.99 31.36
N GLY A 81 2.61 10.03 30.03
CA GLY A 81 3.55 10.68 29.15
C GLY A 81 4.02 9.80 27.97
N GLN A 82 4.79 10.41 27.08
CA GLN A 82 5.33 9.72 25.91
C GLN A 82 6.63 8.98 26.27
N THR A 83 6.63 7.66 26.06
CA THR A 83 7.78 6.79 26.32
C THR A 83 8.66 6.55 25.10
N ASP A 84 8.18 6.91 23.90
CA ASP A 84 9.03 7.10 22.75
C ASP A 84 9.68 8.49 22.84
N TYR A 85 10.86 8.53 23.40
CA TYR A 85 11.54 9.80 23.68
C TYR A 85 12.00 10.55 22.43
N VAL A 86 12.08 9.90 21.28
CA VAL A 86 12.32 10.56 19.98
C VAL A 86 11.07 11.36 19.59
N LEU A 87 9.89 10.78 19.72
CA LEU A 87 8.62 11.48 19.46
C LEU A 87 8.39 12.61 20.48
N ALA A 88 8.69 12.35 21.76
CA ALA A 88 8.60 13.37 22.81
C ALA A 88 9.47 14.59 22.46
N TYR A 89 10.72 14.35 22.09
CA TYR A 89 11.65 15.40 21.68
C TYR A 89 11.18 16.17 20.44
N ILE A 90 10.77 15.48 19.38
CA ILE A 90 10.28 16.11 18.15
C ILE A 90 9.11 17.05 18.46
N ASN A 91 8.14 16.59 19.25
CA ASN A 91 6.96 17.40 19.59
C ASN A 91 7.30 18.61 20.46
N GLU A 92 8.25 18.48 21.38
CA GLU A 92 8.68 19.55 22.26
C GLU A 92 9.49 20.63 21.51
N PHE A 93 10.41 20.23 20.62
CA PHE A 93 11.35 21.13 19.97
C PHE A 93 10.94 21.60 18.58
N TYR A 94 9.91 20.99 17.99
CA TYR A 94 9.29 21.37 16.72
C TYR A 94 7.76 21.51 16.89
N PRO A 95 7.27 22.40 17.79
CA PRO A 95 5.84 22.48 18.13
C PRO A 95 4.96 22.97 16.97
N GLU A 96 5.50 23.82 16.09
CA GLU A 96 4.78 24.45 14.99
C GLU A 96 4.62 23.52 13.78
N GLU A 97 3.84 23.96 12.77
CA GLU A 97 3.77 23.30 11.47
C GLU A 97 5.15 23.34 10.80
N ILE A 98 5.60 22.20 10.33
CA ILE A 98 6.93 22.08 9.70
C ILE A 98 6.78 22.30 8.19
N HIS A 99 7.38 23.39 7.72
CA HIS A 99 7.56 23.65 6.29
C HIS A 99 8.96 23.20 5.89
N PHE A 100 9.08 22.45 4.80
CA PHE A 100 10.34 21.91 4.33
C PHE A 100 10.58 22.16 2.84
N ASP A 101 11.83 22.08 2.44
CA ASP A 101 12.26 22.09 1.04
C ASP A 101 13.10 20.84 0.80
N ILE A 102 12.57 19.91 0.00
CA ILE A 102 13.25 18.66 -0.32
C ILE A 102 14.63 18.86 -0.94
N LYS A 103 14.83 19.97 -1.70
CA LYS A 103 16.11 20.29 -2.33
C LYS A 103 17.22 20.56 -1.36
N ARG A 104 16.91 20.79 -0.10
CA ARG A 104 17.90 21.02 0.97
C ARG A 104 18.30 19.74 1.69
N ILE A 105 17.64 18.62 1.40
CA ILE A 105 17.92 17.31 2.02
C ILE A 105 18.87 16.54 1.11
N SER A 106 20.01 16.10 1.62
CA SER A 106 20.97 15.28 0.87
C SER A 106 20.44 13.87 0.70
N ALA A 107 19.79 13.59 -0.45
CA ALA A 107 19.14 12.33 -0.75
C ALA A 107 19.82 11.61 -1.93
N TRP A 108 20.17 10.33 -1.74
CA TRP A 108 20.99 9.55 -2.65
C TRP A 108 20.37 8.18 -2.92
N VAL A 109 20.41 7.75 -4.18
CA VAL A 109 20.11 6.37 -4.59
C VAL A 109 21.40 5.57 -4.49
N LEU A 110 21.34 4.41 -3.85
CA LEU A 110 22.41 3.42 -3.75
C LEU A 110 22.03 2.17 -4.53
N ASP A 111 23.00 1.65 -5.28
CA ASP A 111 22.94 0.32 -5.93
C ASP A 111 24.33 -0.30 -5.93
N ILE A 112 24.43 -1.60 -5.62
CA ILE A 112 25.69 -2.33 -5.60
C ILE A 112 25.65 -3.57 -6.47
N GLU A 113 26.80 -3.89 -7.06
CA GLU A 113 27.00 -5.13 -7.82
C GLU A 113 28.07 -5.99 -7.16
N THR A 114 27.77 -7.29 -6.99
CA THR A 114 28.67 -8.24 -6.35
C THR A 114 29.00 -9.39 -7.28
N PHE A 115 30.11 -10.10 -7.03
CA PHE A 115 30.30 -11.40 -7.64
C PHE A 115 29.35 -12.43 -7.01
N LEU A 116 28.90 -13.37 -7.83
CA LEU A 116 28.25 -14.57 -7.35
C LEU A 116 29.33 -15.55 -6.81
N PRO A 117 29.05 -16.29 -5.72
CA PRO A 117 29.98 -17.30 -5.23
C PRO A 117 30.31 -18.35 -6.29
N GLU A 118 31.61 -18.66 -6.46
CA GLU A 118 32.11 -19.65 -7.43
C GLU A 118 32.93 -20.72 -6.73
N ASP A 119 32.88 -21.95 -7.23
CA ASP A 119 33.81 -23.04 -6.85
C ASP A 119 35.16 -22.90 -7.55
N GLU A 120 36.10 -23.79 -7.22
CA GLU A 120 37.45 -23.81 -7.80
C GLU A 120 37.47 -23.98 -9.34
N ASN A 121 36.39 -24.46 -9.93
CA ASN A 121 36.21 -24.61 -11.38
C ASN A 121 35.47 -23.44 -12.04
N GLY A 122 35.16 -22.38 -11.31
CA GLY A 122 34.43 -21.21 -11.82
C GLY A 122 32.94 -21.45 -12.03
N ARG A 123 32.38 -22.47 -11.41
CA ARG A 123 30.95 -22.74 -11.42
C ARG A 123 30.29 -21.93 -10.29
N ILE A 124 29.20 -21.22 -10.61
CA ILE A 124 28.40 -20.51 -9.62
C ILE A 124 27.78 -21.52 -8.63
N THR A 125 27.96 -21.29 -7.35
CA THR A 125 27.49 -22.17 -6.26
C THR A 125 26.31 -21.62 -5.49
N GLY A 126 25.86 -20.40 -5.81
CA GLY A 126 24.72 -19.78 -5.16
C GLY A 126 24.65 -18.27 -5.38
N PHE A 127 23.81 -17.63 -4.60
CA PHE A 127 23.68 -16.17 -4.57
C PHE A 127 24.33 -15.61 -3.30
N PRO A 128 24.87 -14.38 -3.35
CA PRO A 128 25.50 -13.78 -2.19
C PRO A 128 24.48 -13.47 -1.11
N HIS A 129 24.76 -13.87 0.11
CA HIS A 129 23.93 -13.59 1.28
C HIS A 129 24.37 -12.27 1.92
N PRO A 130 23.49 -11.27 2.04
CA PRO A 130 23.87 -9.95 2.56
C PRO A 130 24.28 -9.99 4.04
N GLU A 131 23.81 -10.96 4.83
CA GLU A 131 24.22 -11.16 6.21
C GLU A 131 25.67 -11.65 6.34
N ASP A 132 26.17 -12.43 5.38
CA ASP A 132 27.53 -12.96 5.37
C ASP A 132 28.50 -12.06 4.60
N ALA A 133 28.05 -11.43 3.54
CA ALA A 133 28.78 -10.54 2.62
C ALA A 133 30.16 -11.12 2.23
N ASP A 134 30.19 -12.40 1.84
CA ASP A 134 31.44 -13.12 1.52
C ASP A 134 32.00 -12.72 0.15
N ALA A 135 31.14 -12.48 -0.81
CA ALA A 135 31.54 -12.09 -2.16
C ALA A 135 32.04 -10.64 -2.21
N PRO A 136 33.07 -10.34 -3.03
CA PRO A 136 33.50 -8.96 -3.26
C PRO A 136 32.44 -8.12 -3.95
N ILE A 137 32.37 -6.85 -3.56
CA ILE A 137 31.58 -5.84 -4.30
C ILE A 137 32.38 -5.41 -5.53
N ASN A 138 31.75 -5.46 -6.71
CA ASN A 138 32.35 -5.06 -7.97
C ASN A 138 32.25 -3.57 -8.26
N LEU A 139 31.03 -3.05 -8.10
CA LEU A 139 30.66 -1.66 -8.36
C LEU A 139 29.74 -1.15 -7.25
N ILE A 140 29.85 0.14 -6.97
CA ILE A 140 28.90 0.86 -6.11
C ILE A 140 28.52 2.11 -6.87
N ALA A 141 27.22 2.28 -7.16
CA ALA A 141 26.69 3.49 -7.73
C ALA A 141 25.95 4.31 -6.68
N LEU A 142 26.18 5.62 -6.71
CA LEU A 142 25.48 6.61 -5.90
C LEU A 142 24.96 7.71 -6.82
N GLN A 143 23.63 7.89 -6.88
CA GLN A 143 23.01 8.99 -7.63
C GLN A 143 22.51 10.07 -6.68
N ASP A 144 22.91 11.31 -6.91
CA ASP A 144 22.30 12.47 -6.29
C ASP A 144 20.91 12.71 -6.85
N LEU A 145 19.88 12.66 -6.02
CA LEU A 145 18.48 12.80 -6.44
C LEU A 145 18.13 14.22 -6.94
N HIS A 146 18.91 15.23 -6.63
CA HIS A 146 18.63 16.61 -7.08
C HIS A 146 19.31 16.94 -8.38
N THR A 147 20.61 16.59 -8.51
CA THR A 147 21.38 16.88 -9.72
C THR A 147 21.29 15.80 -10.77
N ARG A 148 20.79 14.61 -10.41
CA ARG A 148 20.75 13.38 -11.21
C ARG A 148 22.14 12.83 -11.59
N GLN A 149 23.20 13.42 -11.07
CA GLN A 149 24.53 12.93 -11.33
C GLN A 149 24.76 11.59 -10.62
N VAL A 150 25.16 10.59 -11.39
CA VAL A 150 25.61 9.29 -10.87
C VAL A 150 27.13 9.33 -10.66
N TYR A 151 27.58 8.70 -9.58
CA TYR A 151 28.98 8.42 -9.27
C TYR A 151 29.13 6.91 -9.12
N SER A 152 29.93 6.28 -9.98
CA SER A 152 30.19 4.85 -9.93
C SER A 152 31.61 4.60 -9.43
N PHE A 153 31.74 3.83 -8.37
CA PHE A 153 33.01 3.44 -7.77
C PHE A 153 33.31 2.00 -8.17
N GLY A 154 34.48 1.78 -8.76
CA GLY A 154 34.97 0.47 -9.14
C GLY A 154 36.46 0.36 -8.94
N TYR A 155 37.03 -0.82 -9.05
CA TYR A 155 38.48 -1.06 -8.83
C TYR A 155 39.22 -1.50 -10.11
N ARG A 156 38.55 -1.45 -11.26
CA ARG A 156 39.13 -1.67 -12.57
C ARG A 156 39.13 -0.38 -13.37
N GLU A 157 40.02 -0.29 -14.36
CA GLU A 157 39.97 0.82 -15.29
C GLU A 157 38.68 0.77 -16.13
N PHE A 158 38.07 1.93 -16.35
CA PHE A 158 36.90 2.09 -17.18
C PHE A 158 37.22 3.05 -18.35
N THR A 159 37.18 2.52 -19.55
CA THR A 159 37.44 3.27 -20.79
C THR A 159 36.16 3.41 -21.64
N GLY A 160 35.02 2.84 -21.17
CA GLY A 160 33.74 2.87 -21.87
C GLY A 160 33.04 4.22 -21.79
N LYS A 161 31.83 4.26 -22.33
CA LYS A 161 30.93 5.41 -22.22
C LYS A 161 29.76 5.07 -21.28
N ALA A 162 29.58 5.87 -20.26
CA ALA A 162 28.44 5.77 -19.35
C ALA A 162 28.04 7.17 -18.88
N ASP A 163 26.77 7.34 -18.59
CA ASP A 163 26.27 8.58 -17.98
C ASP A 163 26.51 8.54 -16.45
N THR A 164 27.79 8.44 -16.09
CA THR A 164 28.26 8.44 -14.70
C THR A 164 29.65 9.05 -14.60
N LYS A 165 29.96 9.61 -13.45
CA LYS A 165 31.33 9.94 -13.06
C LYS A 165 31.97 8.72 -12.43
N TYR A 166 32.75 8.01 -13.24
CA TYR A 166 33.45 6.81 -12.78
C TYR A 166 34.69 7.17 -11.96
N ILE A 167 34.88 6.48 -10.83
CA ILE A 167 36.00 6.64 -9.90
C ILE A 167 36.70 5.28 -9.80
N ASN A 168 37.92 5.21 -10.40
CA ASN A 168 38.75 4.01 -10.28
C ASN A 168 39.50 4.01 -8.97
N CYS A 169 39.26 3.03 -8.12
CA CYS A 169 39.84 2.87 -6.80
C CYS A 169 41.01 1.85 -6.75
N GLY A 170 41.26 1.12 -7.84
CA GLY A 170 42.33 0.15 -7.95
C GLY A 170 42.14 -1.16 -7.12
N THR A 171 41.53 -1.14 -5.98
CA THR A 171 41.19 -2.32 -5.16
C THR A 171 39.81 -2.14 -4.49
N GLU A 172 39.15 -3.27 -4.16
CA GLU A 172 37.90 -3.24 -3.40
C GLU A 172 38.07 -2.51 -2.05
N LYS A 173 39.16 -2.79 -1.35
CA LYS A 173 39.47 -2.16 -0.06
C LYS A 173 39.50 -0.64 -0.16
N GLU A 174 40.13 -0.11 -1.21
CA GLU A 174 40.19 1.32 -1.44
C GLU A 174 38.86 1.87 -1.91
N MET A 175 38.12 1.13 -2.75
CA MET A 175 36.78 1.48 -3.18
C MET A 175 35.82 1.67 -1.99
N LEU A 176 35.78 0.72 -1.05
CA LEU A 176 34.97 0.82 0.15
C LEU A 176 35.33 2.04 1.01
N LYS A 177 36.65 2.35 1.15
CA LYS A 177 37.10 3.58 1.84
C LYS A 177 36.64 4.84 1.11
N GLN A 178 36.81 4.91 -0.20
CA GLN A 178 36.40 6.05 -1.01
C GLN A 178 34.89 6.29 -0.94
N VAL A 179 34.09 5.22 -0.96
CA VAL A 179 32.65 5.33 -0.80
C VAL A 179 32.26 5.88 0.57
N VAL A 180 32.88 5.40 1.67
CA VAL A 180 32.60 5.93 3.03
C VAL A 180 33.03 7.41 3.14
N LEU A 181 34.17 7.79 2.56
CA LEU A 181 34.61 9.18 2.55
C LEU A 181 33.67 10.08 1.73
N PHE A 182 33.27 9.61 0.55
CA PHE A 182 32.31 10.31 -0.31
C PHE A 182 30.96 10.48 0.40
N TRP A 183 30.45 9.43 1.02
CA TRP A 183 29.21 9.44 1.81
C TRP A 183 29.24 10.54 2.89
N ASN A 184 30.33 10.63 3.64
CA ASN A 184 30.52 11.66 4.65
C ASN A 184 30.67 13.06 4.04
N GLN A 185 31.43 13.19 2.95
CA GLN A 185 31.62 14.47 2.23
C GLN A 185 30.28 15.01 1.73
N LYS A 186 29.41 14.14 1.21
CA LYS A 186 28.07 14.48 0.73
C LYS A 186 27.06 14.65 1.85
N SER A 187 27.46 14.33 3.08
CA SER A 187 26.58 14.41 4.26
C SER A 187 25.24 13.75 4.02
N VAL A 188 25.23 12.50 3.53
CA VAL A 188 24.02 11.76 3.18
C VAL A 188 23.00 11.78 4.33
N GLU A 189 21.78 12.20 4.05
CA GLU A 189 20.67 12.27 5.02
C GLU A 189 19.62 11.22 4.74
N ILE A 190 19.37 10.95 3.46
CA ILE A 190 18.48 9.89 2.99
C ILE A 190 19.24 9.01 2.01
N CYS A 191 19.24 7.72 2.27
CA CYS A 191 19.64 6.67 1.35
C CYS A 191 18.38 5.97 0.85
N THR A 192 18.23 5.86 -0.45
CA THR A 192 17.18 5.09 -1.09
C THR A 192 17.76 4.18 -2.16
N GLY A 193 16.97 3.27 -2.68
CA GLY A 193 17.34 2.33 -3.73
C GLY A 193 16.24 1.30 -3.90
N TRP A 194 16.38 0.42 -4.86
CA TRP A 194 15.40 -0.63 -5.11
C TRP A 194 15.73 -1.88 -4.29
N ASN A 195 14.95 -2.22 -3.29
CA ASN A 195 15.21 -3.30 -2.31
C ASN A 195 16.48 -3.04 -1.47
N VAL A 196 16.81 -1.78 -1.28
CA VAL A 196 18.06 -1.36 -0.61
C VAL A 196 18.17 -1.84 0.84
N ASP A 197 17.05 -1.90 1.56
CA ASP A 197 16.96 -2.45 2.93
C ASP A 197 17.19 -3.97 2.94
N GLY A 198 16.71 -4.67 1.91
CA GLY A 198 16.80 -6.13 1.82
C GLY A 198 18.15 -6.66 1.35
N PHE A 199 18.92 -5.86 0.62
CA PHE A 199 20.19 -6.29 0.06
C PHE A 199 21.32 -5.27 0.20
N ASP A 200 21.28 -4.16 -0.53
CA ASP A 200 22.44 -3.30 -0.78
C ASP A 200 23.07 -2.74 0.50
N ILE A 201 22.27 -2.14 1.37
CA ILE A 201 22.82 -1.49 2.56
C ILE A 201 23.31 -2.49 3.60
N LEU A 202 22.64 -3.65 3.70
CA LEU A 202 23.06 -4.72 4.60
C LEU A 202 24.36 -5.34 4.10
N PHE A 203 24.43 -5.65 2.80
CA PHE A 203 25.64 -6.20 2.18
C PHE A 203 26.82 -5.23 2.29
N LEU A 204 26.61 -3.97 1.93
CA LEU A 204 27.63 -2.91 2.00
C LEU A 204 28.18 -2.76 3.42
N TYR A 205 27.30 -2.67 4.42
CA TYR A 205 27.71 -2.57 5.82
C TYR A 205 28.54 -3.76 6.25
N ASN A 206 28.06 -4.99 6.05
CA ASN A 206 28.75 -6.21 6.45
C ASN A 206 30.08 -6.39 5.69
N ARG A 207 30.10 -6.02 4.40
CA ARG A 207 31.34 -6.04 3.62
C ARG A 207 32.37 -5.04 4.11
N ILE A 208 31.97 -3.83 4.46
CA ILE A 208 32.86 -2.83 5.08
C ILE A 208 33.41 -3.38 6.40
N VAL A 209 32.56 -3.95 7.26
CA VAL A 209 33.01 -4.57 8.52
C VAL A 209 34.06 -5.65 8.26
N LYS A 210 33.82 -6.52 7.27
CA LYS A 210 34.72 -7.64 6.94
C LYS A 210 36.07 -7.19 6.37
N VAL A 211 36.08 -6.18 5.50
CA VAL A 211 37.29 -5.75 4.76
C VAL A 211 38.06 -4.65 5.50
N LEU A 212 37.35 -3.72 6.17
CA LEU A 212 37.93 -2.53 6.79
C LEU A 212 37.78 -2.49 8.31
N GLY A 213 36.90 -3.31 8.88
CA GLY A 213 36.58 -3.27 10.30
C GLY A 213 35.36 -2.40 10.63
N VAL A 214 34.76 -2.66 11.81
CA VAL A 214 33.52 -2.03 12.28
C VAL A 214 33.64 -0.51 12.42
N GLU A 215 34.84 0.01 12.74
CA GLU A 215 35.06 1.46 12.87
C GLU A 215 34.84 2.20 11.55
N TRP A 216 35.20 1.57 10.41
CA TRP A 216 34.91 2.15 9.09
C TRP A 216 33.42 2.06 8.75
N ALA A 217 32.77 0.97 9.05
CA ALA A 217 31.33 0.79 8.81
C ALA A 217 30.52 1.81 9.64
N ASN A 218 30.92 2.05 10.88
CA ASN A 218 30.27 3.04 11.73
C ASN A 218 30.36 4.47 11.20
N LYS A 219 31.37 4.80 10.37
CA LYS A 219 31.47 6.11 9.70
C LYS A 219 30.39 6.40 8.66
N LEU A 220 29.57 5.42 8.29
CA LEU A 220 28.35 5.68 7.53
C LEU A 220 27.34 6.52 8.32
N SER A 221 27.43 6.48 9.65
CA SER A 221 26.66 7.34 10.56
C SER A 221 27.41 8.62 10.89
N PRO A 222 26.77 9.80 10.82
CA PRO A 222 27.37 11.04 11.31
C PRO A 222 27.65 11.03 12.83
N TRP A 223 27.17 10.01 13.53
CA TRP A 223 27.38 9.75 14.95
C TRP A 223 28.30 8.56 15.21
N GLU A 224 28.89 7.99 14.18
CA GLU A 224 29.74 6.79 14.24
C GLU A 224 29.05 5.61 14.94
N THR A 225 27.76 5.47 14.70
CA THR A 225 26.92 4.43 15.33
C THR A 225 26.02 3.82 14.28
N VAL A 226 26.22 2.53 14.01
CA VAL A 226 25.35 1.72 13.15
C VAL A 226 24.98 0.44 13.91
N GLU A 227 23.75 0.02 13.81
CA GLU A 227 23.22 -1.19 14.46
C GLU A 227 22.54 -2.07 13.43
N VAL A 228 22.81 -3.38 13.44
CA VAL A 228 22.07 -4.35 12.67
C VAL A 228 21.07 -5.03 13.59
N LYS A 229 19.79 -4.79 13.38
CA LYS A 229 18.72 -5.43 14.14
C LYS A 229 18.27 -6.69 13.43
N LYS A 230 18.28 -7.79 14.17
CA LYS A 230 17.68 -9.05 13.76
C LYS A 230 16.27 -9.15 14.33
N SER A 231 15.33 -9.51 13.52
CA SER A 231 13.95 -9.84 13.90
C SER A 231 13.52 -11.12 13.19
N THR A 232 12.68 -11.92 13.86
CA THR A 232 12.13 -13.12 13.24
C THR A 232 10.66 -12.90 12.95
N PHE A 233 10.28 -12.96 11.68
CA PHE A 233 8.90 -12.85 11.25
C PHE A 233 8.48 -14.11 10.48
N ARG A 234 7.44 -14.78 10.95
CA ARG A 234 6.95 -16.05 10.36
C ARG A 234 8.04 -17.10 10.18
N GLY A 235 8.93 -17.24 11.17
CA GLY A 235 10.01 -18.22 11.18
C GLY A 235 11.22 -17.87 10.31
N LYS A 236 11.26 -16.67 9.71
CA LYS A 236 12.41 -16.17 8.94
C LYS A 236 13.09 -15.03 9.65
N ASP A 237 14.41 -15.08 9.68
CA ASP A 237 15.23 -13.99 10.17
C ASP A 237 15.24 -12.86 9.13
N GLN A 238 15.00 -11.66 9.62
CA GLN A 238 15.10 -10.42 8.86
C GLN A 238 16.11 -9.52 9.55
N TYR A 239 16.97 -8.90 8.76
CA TYR A 239 17.99 -8.00 9.24
C TYR A 239 17.68 -6.60 8.73
N LYS A 240 17.83 -5.61 9.62
CA LYS A 240 17.69 -4.19 9.25
C LYS A 240 18.88 -3.42 9.76
N VAL A 241 19.56 -2.70 8.86
CA VAL A 241 20.63 -1.78 9.21
C VAL A 241 20.05 -0.45 9.64
N ILE A 242 20.42 0.01 10.83
CA ILE A 242 20.03 1.31 11.36
C ILE A 242 21.28 2.17 11.41
N ILE A 243 21.38 3.11 10.49
CA ILE A 243 22.43 4.12 10.45
C ILE A 243 21.92 5.33 11.21
N TYR A 244 22.39 5.52 12.44
CA TYR A 244 21.91 6.65 13.25
C TYR A 244 22.25 7.98 12.56
N GLY A 245 21.23 8.79 12.29
CA GLY A 245 21.36 10.07 11.59
C GLY A 245 21.24 10.01 10.06
N VAL A 246 21.06 8.82 9.47
CA VAL A 246 20.71 8.63 8.05
C VAL A 246 19.46 7.78 7.97
N THR A 247 18.49 8.25 7.22
CA THR A 247 17.25 7.46 7.00
C THR A 247 17.41 6.62 5.76
N VAL A 248 17.25 5.29 5.88
CA VAL A 248 17.13 4.39 4.74
C VAL A 248 15.66 4.28 4.39
N LEU A 249 15.29 4.68 3.18
CA LEU A 249 13.93 4.60 2.63
C LEU A 249 13.94 3.72 1.38
N ASP A 250 13.63 2.46 1.53
CA ASP A 250 13.55 1.52 0.42
C ASP A 250 12.44 1.94 -0.56
N TYR A 251 12.83 2.25 -1.80
CA TYR A 251 11.89 2.75 -2.82
C TYR A 251 10.88 1.69 -3.26
N MET A 252 11.26 0.41 -3.29
CA MET A 252 10.33 -0.70 -3.53
C MET A 252 9.26 -0.80 -2.44
N GLU A 253 9.64 -0.62 -1.17
CA GLU A 253 8.69 -0.65 -0.06
C GLU A 253 7.78 0.59 -0.07
N LEU A 254 8.30 1.77 -0.42
CA LEU A 254 7.48 2.96 -0.66
C LEU A 254 6.46 2.73 -1.79
N TYR A 255 6.92 2.13 -2.90
CA TYR A 255 6.05 1.78 -4.02
C TYR A 255 4.95 0.80 -3.60
N LYS A 256 5.29 -0.29 -2.91
CA LYS A 256 4.33 -1.26 -2.38
C LYS A 256 3.31 -0.64 -1.43
N LYS A 257 3.75 0.32 -0.60
CA LYS A 257 2.91 0.97 0.41
C LYS A 257 1.95 1.99 -0.17
N PHE A 258 2.38 2.80 -1.13
CA PHE A 258 1.67 3.99 -1.60
C PHE A 258 1.08 3.85 -3.01
N SER A 259 1.48 2.85 -3.80
CA SER A 259 0.80 2.54 -5.07
C SER A 259 -0.56 1.87 -4.83
N MET A 260 -1.53 2.18 -5.67
CA MET A 260 -2.90 1.65 -5.52
C MET A 260 -3.07 0.24 -6.07
N SER A 261 -2.21 -0.21 -6.98
CA SER A 261 -2.32 -1.50 -7.66
C SER A 261 -1.24 -2.49 -7.24
N LYS A 262 -1.63 -3.74 -7.03
CA LYS A 262 -0.67 -4.83 -6.85
C LYS A 262 -0.07 -5.21 -8.19
N GLN A 263 1.24 -5.47 -8.20
CA GLN A 263 1.99 -5.82 -9.40
C GLN A 263 2.24 -7.34 -9.50
N GLU A 264 2.51 -7.83 -10.70
CA GLU A 264 2.91 -9.23 -10.98
C GLU A 264 4.26 -9.53 -10.38
N SER A 265 5.21 -8.62 -10.58
CA SER A 265 6.52 -8.58 -9.98
C SER A 265 6.80 -7.22 -9.36
N TYR A 266 7.72 -7.18 -8.41
CA TYR A 266 8.25 -5.95 -7.84
C TYR A 266 9.74 -5.78 -8.16
N SER A 267 10.25 -6.46 -9.21
CA SER A 267 11.59 -6.15 -9.72
C SER A 267 11.66 -4.74 -10.29
N LEU A 268 12.84 -4.15 -10.27
CA LEU A 268 13.07 -2.82 -10.83
C LEU A 268 12.74 -2.80 -12.33
N SER A 269 13.11 -3.85 -13.07
CA SER A 269 12.80 -4.02 -14.49
C SER A 269 11.29 -3.95 -14.74
N HIS A 270 10.50 -4.79 -14.04
CA HIS A 270 9.04 -4.84 -14.22
C HIS A 270 8.38 -3.49 -13.89
N ILE A 271 8.74 -2.89 -12.77
CA ILE A 271 8.12 -1.63 -12.34
C ILE A 271 8.54 -0.45 -13.23
N SER A 272 9.80 -0.42 -13.67
CA SER A 272 10.27 0.61 -14.59
C SER A 272 9.60 0.52 -15.95
N LEU A 273 9.38 -0.69 -16.44
CA LEU A 273 8.65 -0.91 -17.70
C LEU A 273 7.18 -0.47 -17.58
N GLU A 274 6.49 -0.87 -16.49
CA GLU A 274 5.09 -0.48 -16.24
C GLU A 274 4.92 1.03 -16.03
N GLU A 275 5.81 1.64 -15.25
CA GLU A 275 5.67 3.05 -14.89
C GLU A 275 6.32 4.01 -15.90
N LEU A 276 7.48 3.66 -16.46
CA LEU A 276 8.27 4.55 -17.32
C LEU A 276 8.26 4.15 -18.79
N GLY A 277 7.92 2.89 -19.10
CA GLY A 277 8.15 2.31 -20.43
C GLY A 277 9.64 2.08 -20.73
N GLU A 278 10.48 2.03 -19.70
CA GLU A 278 11.93 1.86 -19.78
C GLU A 278 12.37 0.65 -18.97
N ASP A 279 13.42 -0.04 -19.41
CA ASP A 279 13.94 -1.25 -18.76
C ASP A 279 15.41 -1.12 -18.38
N LYS A 280 15.89 -2.09 -17.62
CA LYS A 280 17.31 -2.34 -17.38
C LYS A 280 18.06 -2.62 -18.69
N LEU A 281 19.37 -2.54 -18.66
CA LEU A 281 20.18 -2.95 -19.81
C LEU A 281 20.19 -4.48 -19.91
N ASP A 282 19.95 -4.99 -21.12
CA ASP A 282 20.05 -6.42 -21.41
C ASP A 282 21.50 -6.90 -21.36
N HIS A 283 21.72 -8.04 -20.72
CA HIS A 283 23.03 -8.70 -20.59
C HIS A 283 22.96 -10.20 -20.93
N SER A 284 21.91 -10.64 -21.60
CA SER A 284 21.67 -12.04 -21.97
C SER A 284 22.75 -12.67 -22.85
N GLU A 285 23.58 -11.88 -23.51
CA GLU A 285 24.74 -12.36 -24.31
C GLU A 285 25.88 -12.92 -23.45
N TYR A 286 25.90 -12.68 -22.13
CA TYR A 286 26.94 -13.21 -21.25
C TYR A 286 26.51 -14.52 -20.62
N LYS A 287 27.47 -15.42 -20.38
CA LYS A 287 27.20 -16.76 -19.86
C LYS A 287 26.53 -16.76 -18.48
N ASN A 288 26.93 -15.83 -17.63
CA ASN A 288 26.35 -15.60 -16.30
C ASN A 288 26.77 -14.21 -15.81
N PHE A 289 26.29 -13.81 -14.64
CA PHE A 289 26.55 -12.50 -14.08
C PHE A 289 28.04 -12.22 -13.82
N ASN A 290 28.82 -13.24 -13.40
CA ASN A 290 30.26 -13.08 -13.22
C ASN A 290 31.01 -12.90 -14.55
N ASP A 291 30.58 -13.57 -15.61
CA ASP A 291 31.08 -13.36 -16.98
C ASP A 291 30.72 -11.94 -17.47
N PHE A 292 29.51 -11.48 -17.21
CA PHE A 292 29.08 -10.11 -17.46
C PHE A 292 29.96 -9.09 -16.73
N ALA A 293 30.22 -9.29 -15.43
CA ALA A 293 31.10 -8.42 -14.65
C ALA A 293 32.56 -8.43 -15.15
N ARG A 294 33.04 -9.58 -15.65
CA ARG A 294 34.43 -9.71 -16.14
C ARG A 294 34.63 -9.15 -17.55
N ARG A 295 33.75 -9.54 -18.47
CA ARG A 295 33.90 -9.24 -19.91
C ARG A 295 33.15 -7.99 -20.37
N GLY A 296 31.97 -7.74 -19.76
CA GLY A 296 31.11 -6.60 -20.07
C GLY A 296 31.48 -5.30 -19.37
N TRP A 297 32.57 -5.25 -18.59
CA TRP A 297 32.92 -4.13 -17.73
C TRP A 297 32.83 -2.76 -18.41
N ASN A 298 33.51 -2.60 -19.52
CA ASN A 298 33.57 -1.32 -20.25
C ASN A 298 32.35 -1.07 -21.16
N GLU A 299 31.68 -2.11 -21.59
CA GLU A 299 30.61 -1.99 -22.59
C GLU A 299 29.25 -1.78 -21.93
N LYS A 300 28.93 -2.61 -20.92
CA LYS A 300 27.60 -2.66 -20.35
C LYS A 300 27.57 -2.71 -18.81
N PHE A 301 28.57 -3.28 -18.12
CA PHE A 301 28.48 -3.54 -16.67
C PHE A 301 28.48 -2.25 -15.85
N VAL A 302 29.39 -1.30 -16.12
CA VAL A 302 29.38 0.02 -15.45
C VAL A 302 28.13 0.83 -15.83
N PRO A 303 27.71 0.91 -17.11
CA PRO A 303 26.43 1.51 -17.48
C PRO A 303 25.21 0.85 -16.82
N TYR A 304 25.22 -0.47 -16.61
CA TYR A 304 24.12 -1.23 -16.00
C TYR A 304 23.86 -0.78 -14.55
N ASN A 305 24.90 -0.80 -13.71
CA ASN A 305 24.80 -0.34 -12.32
C ASN A 305 24.38 1.15 -12.23
N ALA A 306 24.90 2.01 -13.10
CA ALA A 306 24.47 3.41 -13.18
C ALA A 306 23.00 3.54 -13.62
N ARG A 307 22.55 2.69 -14.55
CA ARG A 307 21.17 2.66 -15.04
C ARG A 307 20.18 2.29 -13.95
N ASP A 308 20.51 1.35 -13.08
CA ASP A 308 19.64 0.94 -11.97
C ASP A 308 19.36 2.11 -11.03
N CYS A 309 20.36 2.89 -10.64
CA CYS A 309 20.15 4.14 -9.91
C CYS A 309 19.28 5.15 -10.68
N GLN A 310 19.54 5.33 -12.00
CA GLN A 310 18.80 6.27 -12.83
C GLN A 310 17.32 5.90 -12.94
N LEU A 311 16.98 4.61 -13.03
CA LEU A 311 15.60 4.14 -13.06
C LEU A 311 14.85 4.49 -11.77
N VAL A 312 15.46 4.29 -10.60
CA VAL A 312 14.88 4.71 -9.31
C VAL A 312 14.68 6.22 -9.28
N GLY A 313 15.67 6.99 -9.71
CA GLY A 313 15.55 8.44 -9.81
C GLY A 313 14.40 8.90 -10.71
N LYS A 314 14.22 8.28 -11.88
CA LYS A 314 13.11 8.56 -12.81
C LYS A 314 11.76 8.14 -12.24
N LEU A 315 11.70 7.01 -11.51
CA LEU A 315 10.50 6.59 -10.80
C LEU A 315 10.09 7.65 -9.77
N ASP A 316 11.05 8.19 -9.00
CA ASP A 316 10.74 9.26 -8.05
C ASP A 316 10.35 10.57 -8.73
N ASP A 317 10.91 10.89 -9.92
CA ASP A 317 10.47 12.04 -10.71
C ASP A 317 9.00 11.97 -11.09
N LYS A 318 8.53 10.76 -11.43
CA LYS A 318 7.13 10.52 -11.80
C LYS A 318 6.21 10.38 -10.60
N LEU A 319 6.60 9.58 -9.60
CA LEU A 319 5.71 9.13 -8.52
C LEU A 319 5.80 9.99 -7.26
N LYS A 320 6.92 10.70 -7.05
CA LYS A 320 7.17 11.58 -5.90
C LYS A 320 6.98 10.92 -4.53
N LEU A 321 7.34 9.64 -4.41
CA LEU A 321 7.07 8.87 -3.19
C LEU A 321 7.95 9.30 -2.01
N LEU A 322 9.17 9.76 -2.26
CA LEU A 322 10.03 10.30 -1.21
C LEU A 322 9.44 11.60 -0.63
N GLU A 323 9.02 12.51 -1.48
CA GLU A 323 8.38 13.77 -1.03
C GLU A 323 7.06 13.49 -0.30
N LEU A 324 6.29 12.50 -0.75
CA LEU A 324 5.07 12.04 -0.08
C LEU A 324 5.37 11.49 1.32
N ALA A 325 6.39 10.63 1.46
CA ALA A 325 6.81 10.08 2.76
C ALA A 325 7.25 11.18 3.73
N MET A 326 8.04 12.15 3.26
CA MET A 326 8.45 13.32 4.06
C MET A 326 7.25 14.17 4.48
N THR A 327 6.33 14.42 3.56
CA THR A 327 5.10 15.20 3.84
C THR A 327 4.27 14.54 4.94
N ILE A 328 4.06 13.21 4.86
CA ILE A 328 3.37 12.45 5.91
C ILE A 328 4.14 12.57 7.24
N SER A 329 5.47 12.44 7.21
CA SER A 329 6.31 12.47 8.40
C SER A 329 6.26 13.82 9.12
N PHE A 330 6.32 14.92 8.39
CA PHE A 330 6.23 16.26 8.97
C PHE A 330 4.82 16.59 9.47
N LEU A 331 3.78 16.17 8.76
CA LEU A 331 2.40 16.30 9.26
C LEU A 331 2.18 15.55 10.58
N ALA A 332 2.75 14.36 10.69
CA ALA A 332 2.64 13.52 11.88
C ALA A 332 3.73 13.80 12.95
N LYS A 333 4.79 14.52 12.62
CA LYS A 333 5.98 14.77 13.44
C LYS A 333 6.67 13.47 13.87
N ILE A 334 7.03 12.66 12.89
CA ILE A 334 7.76 11.39 13.04
C ILE A 334 8.99 11.40 12.13
N ASN A 335 9.94 10.49 12.34
CA ASN A 335 11.01 10.26 11.37
C ASN A 335 10.48 9.64 10.07
N PHE A 336 11.19 9.81 8.96
CA PHE A 336 10.75 9.41 7.63
C PHE A 336 10.54 7.90 7.49
N ASP A 337 11.34 7.06 8.15
CA ASP A 337 11.18 5.61 8.16
C ASP A 337 9.94 5.11 8.94
N ASN A 338 9.30 5.98 9.71
CA ASN A 338 8.12 5.63 10.51
C ASN A 338 6.80 5.70 9.73
N VAL A 339 6.81 6.21 8.51
CA VAL A 339 5.60 6.33 7.66
C VAL A 339 4.95 4.99 7.30
N PHE A 340 5.71 3.90 7.40
CA PHE A 340 5.19 2.56 7.14
C PHE A 340 4.24 2.06 8.24
N GLY A 341 4.31 2.63 9.46
CA GLY A 341 3.55 2.20 10.64
C GLY A 341 2.38 3.13 11.01
N PRO A 342 1.11 2.81 10.66
CA PRO A 342 -0.03 3.68 10.96
C PRO A 342 -0.25 3.89 12.45
N VAL A 343 -0.02 2.88 13.29
CA VAL A 343 -0.15 2.97 14.75
C VAL A 343 0.77 4.04 15.33
N ARG A 344 2.05 4.02 14.96
CA ARG A 344 3.01 5.01 15.44
C ARG A 344 2.71 6.41 14.92
N THR A 345 2.29 6.50 13.67
CA THR A 345 1.89 7.78 13.05
C THR A 345 0.74 8.43 13.81
N TRP A 346 -0.31 7.67 14.10
CA TRP A 346 -1.48 8.19 14.82
C TRP A 346 -1.21 8.43 16.31
N ASP A 347 -0.37 7.64 16.96
CA ASP A 347 0.10 7.90 18.33
C ASP A 347 0.80 9.26 18.41
N ALA A 348 1.66 9.58 17.44
CA ALA A 348 2.34 10.87 17.36
C ALA A 348 1.38 12.04 17.08
N ILE A 349 0.44 11.88 16.15
CA ILE A 349 -0.55 12.92 15.82
C ILE A 349 -1.42 13.25 17.03
N ILE A 350 -1.92 12.25 17.74
CA ILE A 350 -2.76 12.45 18.94
C ILE A 350 -1.93 13.08 20.06
N HIS A 351 -0.72 12.57 20.31
CA HIS A 351 0.16 13.14 21.32
C HIS A 351 0.42 14.64 21.08
N ASN A 352 0.77 15.00 19.85
CA ASN A 352 1.03 16.38 19.45
C ASN A 352 -0.20 17.29 19.62
N ALA A 353 -1.40 16.77 19.31
CA ALA A 353 -2.64 17.51 19.50
C ALA A 353 -2.97 17.72 20.98
N LEU A 354 -2.78 16.70 21.83
CA LEU A 354 -3.01 16.77 23.26
C LEU A 354 -2.06 17.73 23.96
N LEU A 355 -0.78 17.75 23.58
CA LEU A 355 0.21 18.70 24.14
C LEU A 355 -0.23 20.15 23.94
N LYS A 356 -0.79 20.50 22.77
CA LYS A 356 -1.29 21.84 22.49
C LYS A 356 -2.46 22.27 23.39
N GLU A 357 -3.11 21.30 24.03
CA GLU A 357 -4.23 21.52 24.97
C GLU A 357 -3.82 21.35 26.44
N ASN A 358 -2.54 21.28 26.75
CA ASN A 358 -2.04 20.94 28.07
C ASN A 358 -2.62 19.62 28.60
N LYS A 359 -2.78 18.64 27.71
CA LYS A 359 -3.23 17.29 28.04
C LYS A 359 -2.11 16.29 27.82
N VAL A 360 -2.10 15.25 28.65
CA VAL A 360 -1.10 14.18 28.60
C VAL A 360 -1.71 12.88 28.13
N ILE A 361 -0.89 12.09 27.43
CA ILE A 361 -1.29 10.74 27.00
C ILE A 361 -1.06 9.70 28.10
N PRO A 362 -1.90 8.64 28.19
CA PRO A 362 -1.62 7.50 29.07
C PRO A 362 -0.34 6.76 28.61
N LEU A 363 0.24 5.97 29.48
CA LEU A 363 1.27 5.00 29.08
C LEU A 363 0.65 3.96 28.14
N LYS A 364 1.49 3.34 27.31
CA LYS A 364 1.04 2.27 26.44
C LYS A 364 0.90 0.99 27.27
N ASP A 365 -0.31 0.40 27.34
CA ASP A 365 -0.52 -0.89 27.95
C ASP A 365 0.15 -2.00 27.14
N GLN A 366 0.83 -2.91 27.84
CA GLN A 366 1.54 -4.04 27.21
C GLN A 366 0.72 -5.34 27.21
N ASP A 367 -0.42 -5.35 27.88
CA ASP A 367 -1.19 -6.57 28.20
C ASP A 367 -2.57 -6.61 27.48
N GLY A 368 -2.56 -6.60 26.16
CA GLY A 368 -3.78 -6.74 25.36
C GLY A 368 -3.95 -8.16 24.77
N ASP A 369 -4.41 -9.12 25.56
CA ASP A 369 -4.54 -10.53 25.16
C ASP A 369 -5.99 -11.00 24.89
N SER A 370 -6.82 -10.23 24.20
CA SER A 370 -8.13 -10.69 23.74
C SER A 370 -8.24 -10.70 22.22
N HIS A 371 -8.52 -11.87 21.64
CA HIS A 371 -8.78 -12.08 20.22
C HIS A 371 -10.26 -11.84 19.88
N GLU A 372 -10.76 -10.63 20.05
CA GLU A 372 -12.08 -10.29 19.52
C GLU A 372 -11.95 -9.86 18.04
N SER A 373 -12.70 -10.52 17.17
CA SER A 373 -12.80 -10.14 15.77
C SER A 373 -13.78 -8.98 15.64
N ILE A 374 -13.34 -7.85 15.12
CA ILE A 374 -14.21 -6.70 14.84
C ILE A 374 -15.00 -7.00 13.55
N GLU A 375 -16.32 -6.81 13.60
CA GLU A 375 -17.17 -6.96 12.44
C GLU A 375 -16.86 -5.87 11.40
N GLY A 376 -16.71 -6.29 10.14
CA GLY A 376 -16.30 -5.42 9.03
C GLY A 376 -17.44 -4.65 8.37
N ALA A 377 -17.23 -4.19 7.15
CA ALA A 377 -18.19 -3.43 6.36
C ALA A 377 -19.28 -4.33 5.74
N TYR A 378 -20.44 -3.71 5.46
CA TYR A 378 -21.54 -4.35 4.74
C TYR A 378 -21.29 -4.42 3.25
N VAL A 379 -21.62 -5.57 2.65
CA VAL A 379 -21.67 -5.76 1.21
C VAL A 379 -22.96 -6.50 0.84
N LYS A 380 -23.83 -5.81 0.09
CA LYS A 380 -25.08 -6.38 -0.43
C LYS A 380 -24.81 -7.44 -1.48
N ASP A 381 -25.63 -8.49 -1.56
CA ASP A 381 -25.66 -9.38 -2.73
C ASP A 381 -26.12 -8.59 -3.96
N PRO A 382 -25.36 -8.60 -5.07
CA PRO A 382 -25.72 -7.83 -6.24
C PRO A 382 -26.86 -8.50 -7.04
N LYS A 383 -27.58 -7.69 -7.81
CA LYS A 383 -28.33 -8.20 -8.94
C LYS A 383 -27.33 -8.66 -10.01
N VAL A 384 -27.16 -9.97 -10.19
CA VAL A 384 -26.24 -10.55 -11.17
C VAL A 384 -26.77 -10.31 -12.59
N GLY A 385 -25.86 -10.06 -13.53
CA GLY A 385 -26.17 -9.78 -14.93
C GLY A 385 -26.05 -8.32 -15.32
N PHE A 386 -26.63 -7.95 -16.45
CA PHE A 386 -26.60 -6.58 -16.96
C PHE A 386 -27.45 -5.63 -16.12
N ILE A 387 -26.88 -4.46 -15.85
CA ILE A 387 -27.53 -3.31 -15.23
C ILE A 387 -27.49 -2.15 -16.24
N ARG A 388 -28.65 -1.58 -16.53
CA ARG A 388 -28.79 -0.52 -17.51
C ARG A 388 -28.75 0.84 -16.81
N TRP A 389 -27.95 1.75 -17.38
CA TRP A 389 -27.78 3.11 -16.88
C TRP A 389 -27.41 3.15 -15.39
N PRO A 390 -26.28 2.49 -15.01
CA PRO A 390 -25.83 2.50 -13.62
C PRO A 390 -25.40 3.88 -13.18
N ILE A 391 -25.80 4.27 -11.96
CA ILE A 391 -25.27 5.41 -11.22
C ILE A 391 -24.63 4.87 -9.93
N SER A 392 -23.49 5.41 -9.51
CA SER A 392 -22.97 5.18 -8.17
C SER A 392 -22.82 6.47 -7.38
N ILE A 393 -23.15 6.39 -6.09
CA ILE A 393 -22.83 7.42 -5.10
C ILE A 393 -21.90 6.81 -4.07
N ASP A 394 -21.00 7.63 -3.50
CA ASP A 394 -19.98 7.22 -2.56
C ASP A 394 -19.96 8.10 -1.31
N ALA A 395 -19.73 7.50 -0.13
CA ALA A 395 -19.68 8.24 1.12
C ALA A 395 -18.37 9.01 1.29
N GLU A 396 -18.44 10.29 1.56
CA GLU A 396 -17.27 11.15 1.74
C GLU A 396 -16.49 10.77 3.01
N SER A 397 -15.45 9.94 2.86
CA SER A 397 -14.60 9.45 3.97
C SER A 397 -15.43 8.75 5.06
N LEU A 398 -16.09 7.64 4.76
CA LEU A 398 -17.06 6.95 5.60
C LEU A 398 -16.62 6.81 7.07
N TYR A 399 -15.50 6.15 7.33
CA TYR A 399 -15.06 5.85 8.71
C TYR A 399 -14.69 7.10 9.53
N PRO A 400 -13.93 8.07 9.01
CA PRO A 400 -13.77 9.36 9.68
C PRO A 400 -15.08 10.10 9.92
N SER A 401 -16.02 10.08 8.96
CA SER A 401 -17.32 10.72 9.10
C SER A 401 -18.17 10.07 10.18
N ASN A 402 -18.15 8.74 10.28
CA ASN A 402 -18.84 7.98 11.32
C ASN A 402 -18.29 8.30 12.72
N ALA A 403 -16.97 8.37 12.85
CA ALA A 403 -16.34 8.72 14.13
C ALA A 403 -16.69 10.15 14.57
N ILE A 404 -16.74 11.10 13.65
CA ILE A 404 -17.17 12.49 13.92
C ILE A 404 -18.67 12.51 14.28
N MET A 405 -19.50 11.77 13.56
CA MET A 405 -20.94 11.76 13.70
C MET A 405 -21.39 11.37 15.11
N LEU A 406 -20.78 10.37 15.71
CA LEU A 406 -21.10 9.91 17.07
C LEU A 406 -20.07 10.34 18.12
N ASN A 407 -19.14 11.21 17.77
CA ASN A 407 -18.10 11.68 18.70
C ASN A 407 -17.27 10.55 19.30
N MET A 408 -16.87 9.56 18.48
CA MET A 408 -16.21 8.33 18.91
C MET A 408 -14.75 8.59 19.28
N SER A 409 -14.43 8.56 20.55
CA SER A 409 -13.10 8.76 21.11
C SER A 409 -13.00 8.08 22.47
N PRO A 410 -11.82 7.67 22.96
CA PRO A 410 -11.68 7.02 24.26
C PRO A 410 -12.28 7.81 25.42
N GLU A 411 -12.07 9.12 25.46
CA GLU A 411 -12.51 10.02 26.52
C GLU A 411 -14.01 10.38 26.43
N THR A 412 -14.63 10.11 25.29
CA THR A 412 -16.08 10.31 25.12
C THR A 412 -16.88 9.03 25.31
N TYR A 413 -16.21 7.87 25.37
CA TYR A 413 -16.85 6.58 25.53
C TYR A 413 -17.44 6.39 26.94
N LEU A 414 -18.73 6.07 27.02
CA LEU A 414 -19.47 5.93 28.28
C LEU A 414 -19.79 4.47 28.66
N GLY A 415 -19.46 3.51 27.80
CA GLY A 415 -19.79 2.10 28.01
C GLY A 415 -20.85 1.59 27.04
N MET A 416 -21.35 0.38 27.30
CA MET A 416 -22.26 -0.34 26.43
C MET A 416 -23.67 -0.41 27.10
N VAL A 417 -24.68 -0.40 26.22
CA VAL A 417 -26.07 -0.76 26.58
C VAL A 417 -26.57 -1.86 25.66
N GLU A 418 -27.60 -2.57 26.04
CA GLU A 418 -28.19 -3.60 25.17
C GLU A 418 -28.81 -2.95 23.93
N CYS A 419 -28.12 -3.10 22.80
CA CYS A 419 -28.55 -2.63 21.49
C CYS A 419 -27.84 -3.43 20.39
N SER A 420 -28.51 -3.62 19.30
CA SER A 420 -27.93 -4.24 18.10
C SER A 420 -28.36 -3.51 16.82
N LEU A 421 -27.62 -3.73 15.73
CA LEU A 421 -27.97 -3.21 14.42
C LEU A 421 -29.41 -3.59 14.02
N GLU A 422 -29.84 -4.82 14.34
CA GLU A 422 -31.18 -5.30 14.03
C GLU A 422 -32.25 -4.54 14.83
N MET A 423 -31.99 -4.26 16.11
CA MET A 423 -32.88 -3.45 16.95
C MET A 423 -33.03 -2.03 16.40
N MET A 424 -31.93 -1.42 15.97
CA MET A 424 -31.92 -0.08 15.33
C MET A 424 -32.76 -0.06 14.06
N LEU A 425 -32.59 -1.07 13.19
CA LEU A 425 -33.36 -1.21 11.94
C LEU A 425 -34.86 -1.40 12.18
N LYS A 426 -35.22 -2.08 13.25
CA LYS A 426 -36.62 -2.29 13.65
C LYS A 426 -37.23 -1.09 14.43
N GLY A 427 -36.44 -0.09 14.78
CA GLY A 427 -36.89 1.06 15.57
C GLY A 427 -37.21 0.75 17.03
N ILE A 428 -36.63 -0.33 17.59
CA ILE A 428 -36.79 -0.79 18.97
C ILE A 428 -35.54 -0.59 19.82
N SER A 429 -34.61 0.27 19.37
CA SER A 429 -33.38 0.61 20.10
C SER A 429 -33.69 1.43 21.36
N PRO A 430 -32.84 1.36 22.41
CA PRO A 430 -32.96 2.24 23.54
C PRO A 430 -32.84 3.71 23.14
N THR A 431 -33.57 4.58 23.81
CA THR A 431 -33.48 6.03 23.58
C THR A 431 -32.22 6.55 24.28
N PRO A 432 -31.26 7.14 23.56
CA PRO A 432 -30.11 7.75 24.18
C PRO A 432 -30.50 8.97 25.02
N GLY A 433 -29.73 9.24 26.09
CA GLY A 433 -29.86 10.47 26.82
C GLY A 433 -29.61 11.71 25.96
N GLU A 434 -30.07 12.87 26.35
CA GLU A 434 -29.94 14.12 25.59
C GLU A 434 -28.48 14.43 25.22
N MET A 435 -27.56 14.18 26.16
CA MET A 435 -26.14 14.39 26.03
C MET A 435 -25.34 13.14 25.63
N GLU A 436 -26.01 12.14 25.05
CA GLU A 436 -25.39 10.87 24.65
C GLU A 436 -25.67 10.55 23.18
N CYS A 437 -24.66 10.11 22.44
CA CYS A 437 -24.81 9.43 21.16
C CYS A 437 -24.90 7.93 21.41
N LEU A 438 -25.69 7.22 20.58
CA LEU A 438 -25.83 5.76 20.63
C LEU A 438 -25.35 5.15 19.30
N SER A 439 -24.38 4.25 19.36
CA SER A 439 -24.00 3.47 18.21
C SER A 439 -24.91 2.25 18.00
N PRO A 440 -24.99 1.70 16.78
CA PRO A 440 -25.83 0.53 16.50
C PRO A 440 -25.39 -0.77 17.20
N ILE A 441 -24.27 -0.81 17.89
CA ILE A 441 -23.85 -1.93 18.76
C ILE A 441 -24.11 -1.67 20.24
N GLY A 442 -24.67 -0.50 20.58
CA GLY A 442 -24.97 -0.14 21.97
C GLY A 442 -23.86 0.66 22.68
N ALA A 443 -22.78 0.99 22.01
CA ALA A 443 -21.76 1.87 22.58
C ALA A 443 -22.28 3.31 22.65
N LYS A 444 -22.13 3.94 23.83
CA LYS A 444 -22.55 5.32 24.07
C LYS A 444 -21.36 6.26 24.11
N PHE A 445 -21.56 7.47 23.60
CA PHE A 445 -20.55 8.53 23.58
C PHE A 445 -21.18 9.85 24.04
N ARG A 446 -20.43 10.62 24.82
CA ARG A 446 -20.90 11.92 25.33
C ARG A 446 -20.88 13.02 24.27
N LYS A 447 -21.76 14.04 24.46
CA LYS A 447 -21.95 15.15 23.50
C LYS A 447 -21.56 16.51 24.05
N ASP A 448 -21.17 16.63 25.29
CA ASP A 448 -20.87 17.91 25.93
C ASP A 448 -19.55 18.55 25.47
N PHE A 449 -18.65 17.77 24.86
CA PHE A 449 -17.45 18.28 24.18
C PHE A 449 -17.07 17.36 23.03
N GLN A 450 -16.26 17.87 22.09
CA GLN A 450 -15.75 17.07 20.98
C GLN A 450 -14.50 16.28 21.39
N GLY A 451 -14.52 14.96 21.15
CA GLY A 451 -13.39 14.08 21.41
C GLY A 451 -12.18 14.38 20.50
N ILE A 452 -10.99 13.94 20.94
CA ILE A 452 -9.74 14.23 20.22
C ILE A 452 -9.70 13.59 18.83
N ILE A 453 -10.17 12.33 18.69
CA ILE A 453 -10.17 11.61 17.39
C ILE A 453 -11.12 12.27 16.40
N PRO A 454 -12.42 12.52 16.72
CA PRO A 454 -13.32 13.27 15.85
C PRO A 454 -12.79 14.63 15.42
N ARG A 455 -12.19 15.38 16.32
CA ARG A 455 -11.65 16.71 16.05
C ARG A 455 -10.47 16.65 15.08
N LEU A 456 -9.55 15.69 15.25
CA LEU A 456 -8.43 15.47 14.33
C LEU A 456 -8.92 15.07 12.94
N PHE A 457 -9.89 14.18 12.85
CA PHE A 457 -10.48 13.78 11.57
C PHE A 457 -11.15 14.97 10.87
N GLU A 458 -11.90 15.77 11.61
CA GLU A 458 -12.56 16.96 11.05
C GLU A 458 -11.52 17.97 10.53
N GLY A 459 -10.49 18.26 11.31
CA GLY A 459 -9.39 19.15 10.92
C GLY A 459 -8.67 18.67 9.67
N LEU A 460 -8.33 17.39 9.60
CA LEU A 460 -7.69 16.79 8.42
C LEU A 460 -8.60 16.81 7.18
N LYS A 461 -9.90 16.55 7.32
CA LYS A 461 -10.89 16.64 6.23
C LYS A 461 -11.00 18.07 5.69
N ILE A 462 -11.10 19.06 6.57
CA ILE A 462 -11.19 20.49 6.20
C ILE A 462 -9.91 20.92 5.47
N THR A 463 -8.76 20.60 6.04
CA THR A 463 -7.45 20.93 5.43
C THR A 463 -7.30 20.29 4.06
N ARG A 464 -7.62 19.00 3.93
CA ARG A 464 -7.57 18.30 2.64
C ARG A 464 -8.48 18.93 1.59
N LYS A 465 -9.70 19.30 1.97
CA LYS A 465 -10.66 19.95 1.06
C LYS A 465 -10.13 21.29 0.57
N ALA A 466 -9.55 22.10 1.45
CA ALA A 466 -8.94 23.38 1.10
C ALA A 466 -7.74 23.20 0.15
N VAL A 467 -6.81 22.30 0.48
CA VAL A 467 -5.62 22.01 -0.35
C VAL A 467 -6.04 21.47 -1.73
N LYS A 468 -7.01 20.54 -1.79
CA LYS A 468 -7.52 20.01 -3.07
C LYS A 468 -8.16 21.10 -3.92
N LYS A 469 -8.92 22.00 -3.31
CA LYS A 469 -9.55 23.14 -4.02
C LYS A 469 -8.50 24.07 -4.62
N GLU A 470 -7.50 24.46 -3.84
CA GLU A 470 -6.40 25.32 -4.28
C GLU A 470 -5.61 24.67 -5.43
N MET A 471 -5.25 23.39 -5.28
CA MET A 471 -4.58 22.62 -6.33
C MET A 471 -5.37 22.63 -7.65
N LEU A 472 -6.69 22.41 -7.58
CA LEU A 472 -7.54 22.40 -8.78
C LEU A 472 -7.64 23.79 -9.43
N GLN A 473 -7.67 24.85 -8.64
CA GLN A 473 -7.63 26.23 -9.15
C GLN A 473 -6.32 26.52 -9.90
N LEU A 474 -5.18 26.12 -9.32
CA LEU A 474 -3.88 26.28 -9.98
C LEU A 474 -3.74 25.39 -11.22
N LYS A 475 -4.30 24.19 -11.23
CA LYS A 475 -4.36 23.33 -12.44
C LYS A 475 -5.14 24.02 -13.56
N GLN A 476 -6.29 24.59 -13.24
CA GLN A 476 -7.09 25.33 -14.23
C GLN A 476 -6.37 26.59 -14.74
N GLN A 477 -5.73 27.35 -13.84
CA GLN A 477 -4.90 28.49 -14.23
C GLN A 477 -3.75 28.06 -15.14
N TYR A 478 -3.06 26.98 -14.82
CA TYR A 478 -1.97 26.45 -15.66
C TYR A 478 -2.46 26.05 -17.07
N GLU A 479 -3.69 25.53 -17.19
CA GLU A 479 -4.25 25.20 -18.52
C GLU A 479 -4.49 26.48 -19.37
N ILE A 480 -4.78 27.60 -18.73
CA ILE A 480 -5.02 28.89 -19.41
C ILE A 480 -3.70 29.59 -19.72
N ASP A 481 -2.86 29.79 -18.70
CA ASP A 481 -1.71 30.70 -18.78
C ASP A 481 -0.40 29.98 -19.16
N LYS A 482 -0.34 28.65 -18.99
CA LYS A 482 0.85 27.80 -19.15
C LYS A 482 2.09 28.30 -18.38
N ASP A 483 1.87 28.99 -17.26
CA ASP A 483 2.91 29.51 -16.37
C ASP A 483 3.80 28.37 -15.85
N LYS A 484 5.08 28.39 -16.21
CA LYS A 484 6.08 27.36 -15.87
C LYS A 484 6.37 27.26 -14.36
N THR A 485 5.94 28.19 -13.55
CA THR A 485 6.11 28.17 -12.08
C THR A 485 5.02 27.34 -11.37
N LEU A 486 3.86 27.15 -12.00
CA LEU A 486 2.71 26.48 -11.42
C LEU A 486 2.88 24.95 -11.26
N PRO A 487 3.50 24.19 -12.18
CA PRO A 487 3.64 22.74 -12.04
C PRO A 487 4.25 22.29 -10.72
N SER A 488 5.29 22.98 -10.23
CA SER A 488 5.92 22.66 -8.95
C SER A 488 4.97 22.90 -7.77
N LYS A 489 4.22 23.99 -7.78
CA LYS A 489 3.22 24.31 -6.74
C LYS A 489 2.07 23.30 -6.75
N ILE A 490 1.58 22.95 -7.94
CA ILE A 490 0.54 21.94 -8.13
C ILE A 490 1.00 20.59 -7.58
N SER A 491 2.23 20.19 -7.89
CA SER A 491 2.81 18.93 -7.38
C SER A 491 2.90 18.90 -5.87
N ALA A 492 3.38 19.98 -5.23
CA ALA A 492 3.47 20.08 -3.77
C ALA A 492 2.09 19.99 -3.09
N LEU A 493 1.08 20.67 -3.66
CA LEU A 493 -0.29 20.59 -3.16
C LEU A 493 -0.92 19.22 -3.38
N ASP A 494 -0.61 18.56 -4.50
CA ASP A 494 -1.07 17.20 -4.77
C ASP A 494 -0.48 16.21 -3.77
N ASN A 495 0.82 16.28 -3.49
CA ASN A 495 1.46 15.49 -2.44
C ASN A 495 0.82 15.75 -1.07
N LYS A 496 0.58 17.01 -0.69
CA LYS A 496 -0.04 17.35 0.60
C LYS A 496 -1.46 16.78 0.70
N GLN A 497 -2.29 16.88 -0.34
CA GLN A 497 -3.65 16.31 -0.31
C GLN A 497 -3.65 14.78 -0.32
N GLN A 498 -2.69 14.13 -1.01
CA GLN A 498 -2.51 12.67 -0.97
C GLN A 498 -2.04 12.21 0.42
N ALA A 499 -1.08 12.91 1.04
CA ALA A 499 -0.63 12.63 2.41
C ALA A 499 -1.81 12.68 3.39
N LEU A 500 -2.63 13.73 3.32
CA LEU A 500 -3.83 13.87 4.16
C LEU A 500 -4.85 12.75 3.92
N LYS A 501 -5.03 12.31 2.65
CA LYS A 501 -5.88 11.17 2.32
C LYS A 501 -5.37 9.87 2.93
N ILE A 502 -4.05 9.62 2.84
CA ILE A 502 -3.41 8.42 3.39
C ILE A 502 -3.54 8.41 4.92
N LEU A 503 -3.30 9.54 5.59
CA LEU A 503 -3.48 9.68 7.03
C LEU A 503 -4.92 9.33 7.43
N LEU A 504 -5.92 9.96 6.83
CA LEU A 504 -7.33 9.70 7.12
C LEU A 504 -7.71 8.22 6.91
N ASN A 505 -7.26 7.61 5.80
CA ASN A 505 -7.58 6.22 5.50
C ASN A 505 -6.85 5.23 6.43
N SER A 506 -5.67 5.58 6.93
CA SER A 506 -4.89 4.73 7.85
C SER A 506 -5.39 4.77 9.30
N ALA A 507 -6.21 5.75 9.64
CA ALA A 507 -6.70 5.98 11.00
C ALA A 507 -7.48 4.78 11.57
N TYR A 508 -8.40 4.25 10.78
CA TYR A 508 -9.19 3.08 11.18
C TYR A 508 -8.29 1.85 11.43
N GLY A 509 -7.28 1.65 10.58
CA GLY A 509 -6.29 0.58 10.77
C GLY A 509 -5.47 0.74 12.06
N ALA A 510 -5.25 1.96 12.53
CA ALA A 510 -4.64 2.21 13.84
C ALA A 510 -5.61 1.94 14.98
N LEU A 511 -6.84 2.47 14.91
CA LEU A 511 -7.88 2.29 15.95
C LEU A 511 -8.26 0.84 16.19
N GLY A 512 -8.27 0.01 15.14
CA GLY A 512 -8.55 -1.42 15.22
C GLY A 512 -7.32 -2.29 15.57
N ASN A 513 -6.17 -1.70 15.84
CA ASN A 513 -4.93 -2.42 16.14
C ASN A 513 -4.68 -2.49 17.64
N LYS A 514 -4.56 -3.70 18.21
CA LYS A 514 -4.30 -3.94 19.65
C LYS A 514 -3.02 -3.29 20.18
N GLY A 515 -2.02 -3.10 19.33
CA GLY A 515 -0.81 -2.39 19.68
C GLY A 515 -0.97 -0.86 19.75
N PHE A 516 -2.16 -0.32 19.50
CA PHE A 516 -2.42 1.10 19.59
C PHE A 516 -2.76 1.52 21.03
N ARG A 517 -2.20 2.61 21.51
CA ARG A 517 -2.42 3.16 22.86
C ARG A 517 -3.89 3.43 23.17
N PHE A 518 -4.66 3.79 22.16
CA PHE A 518 -6.07 4.17 22.26
C PHE A 518 -7.00 3.09 21.67
N TYR A 519 -6.51 1.84 21.59
CA TYR A 519 -7.31 0.71 21.14
C TYR A 519 -8.53 0.50 22.02
N ASN A 520 -9.70 0.44 21.39
CA ASN A 520 -10.95 0.04 22.02
C ASN A 520 -11.80 -0.66 20.95
N PRO A 521 -12.09 -1.97 21.10
CA PRO A 521 -12.84 -2.75 20.12
C PRO A 521 -14.25 -2.19 19.90
N ASN A 522 -14.92 -1.70 20.96
CA ASN A 522 -16.26 -1.13 20.84
C ASN A 522 -16.28 0.17 20.03
N ILE A 523 -15.23 0.99 20.12
CA ILE A 523 -15.09 2.18 19.26
C ILE A 523 -14.86 1.76 17.81
N ALA A 524 -13.93 0.84 17.57
CA ALA A 524 -13.61 0.39 16.22
C ALA A 524 -14.81 -0.28 15.55
N GLU A 525 -15.54 -1.14 16.25
CA GLU A 525 -16.74 -1.79 15.74
C GLU A 525 -17.91 -0.80 15.53
N SER A 526 -18.07 0.19 16.41
CA SER A 526 -19.06 1.25 16.23
C SER A 526 -18.88 1.99 14.91
N ILE A 527 -17.63 2.22 14.48
CA ILE A 527 -17.33 2.90 13.21
C ILE A 527 -17.82 2.09 12.00
N THR A 528 -17.57 0.79 11.97
CA THR A 528 -17.99 -0.08 10.85
C THR A 528 -19.48 -0.32 10.84
N ILE A 529 -20.06 -0.62 11.99
CA ILE A 529 -21.49 -0.96 12.09
C ILE A 529 -22.38 0.27 11.87
N LEU A 530 -21.95 1.48 12.21
CA LEU A 530 -22.66 2.69 11.81
C LEU A 530 -22.68 2.84 10.26
N GLY A 531 -21.59 2.50 9.58
CA GLY A 531 -21.57 2.45 8.12
C GLY A 531 -22.53 1.41 7.55
N GLN A 532 -22.57 0.21 8.15
CA GLN A 532 -23.55 -0.82 7.79
C GLN A 532 -24.98 -0.32 7.98
N TYR A 533 -25.26 0.34 9.12
CA TYR A 533 -26.59 0.89 9.41
C TYR A 533 -27.05 1.88 8.37
N ALA A 534 -26.19 2.84 7.99
CA ALA A 534 -26.47 3.82 6.96
C ALA A 534 -26.83 3.16 5.61
N LEU A 535 -26.02 2.20 5.15
CA LEU A 535 -26.28 1.50 3.89
C LEU A 535 -27.55 0.66 3.93
N LYS A 536 -27.85 -0.02 5.04
CA LYS A 536 -29.07 -0.81 5.18
C LYS A 536 -30.33 0.05 5.24
N ILE A 537 -30.28 1.25 5.80
CA ILE A 537 -31.40 2.23 5.75
C ILE A 537 -31.61 2.70 4.29
N ILE A 538 -30.54 3.03 3.55
CA ILE A 538 -30.65 3.38 2.13
C ILE A 538 -31.29 2.23 1.35
N GLU A 539 -30.81 1.00 1.54
CA GLU A 539 -31.34 -0.20 0.86
C GLU A 539 -32.84 -0.45 1.17
N ALA A 540 -33.23 -0.28 2.42
CA ALA A 540 -34.58 -0.58 2.86
C ALA A 540 -35.63 0.44 2.38
N GLU A 541 -35.26 1.73 2.32
CA GLU A 541 -36.23 2.82 2.16
C GLU A 541 -36.16 3.52 0.81
N LEU A 542 -34.98 3.60 0.19
CA LEU A 542 -34.76 4.48 -0.98
C LEU A 542 -35.53 4.01 -2.22
N ASP A 543 -35.68 2.70 -2.44
CA ASP A 543 -36.44 2.18 -3.59
C ASP A 543 -37.89 2.70 -3.61
N ALA A 544 -38.56 2.66 -2.45
CA ALA A 544 -39.95 3.13 -2.31
C ALA A 544 -40.08 4.65 -2.52
N ILE A 545 -39.10 5.41 -2.04
CA ILE A 545 -39.02 6.86 -2.24
C ILE A 545 -38.83 7.19 -3.72
N LEU A 546 -37.90 6.53 -4.40
CA LEU A 546 -37.63 6.75 -5.81
C LEU A 546 -38.79 6.32 -6.72
N CYS A 547 -39.50 5.21 -6.37
CA CYS A 547 -40.72 4.83 -7.07
C CYS A 547 -41.75 5.97 -7.09
N LYS A 548 -41.97 6.64 -5.95
CA LYS A 548 -42.87 7.79 -5.85
C LYS A 548 -42.35 8.99 -6.64
N ARG A 549 -41.07 9.32 -6.50
CA ARG A 549 -40.44 10.47 -7.19
C ARG A 549 -40.49 10.34 -8.70
N PHE A 550 -40.19 9.17 -9.24
CA PHE A 550 -40.19 8.90 -10.68
C PHE A 550 -41.54 8.35 -11.21
N LYS A 551 -42.55 8.29 -10.36
CA LYS A 551 -43.88 7.73 -10.69
C LYS A 551 -43.75 6.34 -11.34
N MET A 552 -42.88 5.51 -10.78
CA MET A 552 -42.65 4.11 -11.22
C MET A 552 -43.54 3.18 -10.44
N PRO A 553 -43.82 1.96 -10.97
CA PRO A 553 -44.57 0.92 -10.25
C PRO A 553 -43.97 0.62 -8.89
N GLU A 554 -44.83 0.39 -7.90
CA GLU A 554 -44.39 -0.04 -6.58
C GLU A 554 -43.60 -1.36 -6.68
N GLY A 555 -42.48 -1.46 -5.95
CA GLY A 555 -41.61 -2.63 -6.02
C GLY A 555 -40.49 -2.55 -7.06
N THR A 556 -40.44 -1.47 -7.91
CA THR A 556 -39.30 -1.25 -8.80
C THR A 556 -38.04 -1.14 -7.97
N LYS A 557 -37.01 -1.93 -8.31
CA LYS A 557 -35.73 -1.96 -7.60
C LYS A 557 -34.74 -1.06 -8.30
N PHE A 558 -34.32 0.00 -7.61
CA PHE A 558 -33.26 0.93 -8.05
C PHE A 558 -31.91 0.56 -7.42
N VAL A 559 -31.88 0.23 -6.12
CA VAL A 559 -30.66 -0.11 -5.39
C VAL A 559 -30.24 -1.54 -5.72
N VAL A 560 -29.27 -1.70 -6.61
CA VAL A 560 -28.82 -3.00 -7.12
C VAL A 560 -27.62 -3.58 -6.38
N TYR A 561 -26.78 -2.73 -5.78
CA TYR A 561 -25.57 -3.14 -5.06
C TYR A 561 -25.11 -2.10 -4.05
N CYS A 562 -24.55 -2.54 -2.91
CA CYS A 562 -23.85 -1.71 -1.95
C CYS A 562 -22.53 -2.37 -1.59
N ASP A 563 -21.47 -1.58 -1.46
CA ASP A 563 -20.15 -2.09 -1.04
C ASP A 563 -19.44 -1.07 -0.15
N THR A 564 -19.35 -1.36 1.14
CA THR A 564 -18.59 -0.61 2.15
C THR A 564 -19.05 0.85 2.29
N ASP A 565 -18.84 1.69 1.29
CA ASP A 565 -19.10 3.12 1.26
C ASP A 565 -19.87 3.56 0.00
N SER A 566 -20.11 2.66 -0.94
CA SER A 566 -20.77 2.98 -2.22
C SER A 566 -22.13 2.30 -2.38
N VAL A 567 -23.04 2.98 -3.08
CA VAL A 567 -24.37 2.49 -3.46
C VAL A 567 -24.53 2.63 -4.97
N PHE A 568 -24.99 1.56 -5.61
CA PHE A 568 -25.20 1.51 -7.06
C PHE A 568 -26.70 1.37 -7.39
N PHE A 569 -27.13 2.12 -8.41
CA PHE A 569 -28.49 2.20 -8.85
C PHE A 569 -28.65 1.77 -10.31
N GLU A 570 -29.77 1.11 -10.62
CA GLU A 570 -30.21 0.88 -11.99
C GLU A 570 -31.23 1.93 -12.41
N MET A 571 -30.89 2.78 -13.37
CA MET A 571 -31.76 3.84 -13.88
C MET A 571 -32.44 3.51 -15.21
N GLY A 572 -32.26 2.27 -15.70
CA GLY A 572 -32.91 1.78 -16.93
C GLY A 572 -34.39 2.10 -17.00
N PRO A 573 -35.21 1.77 -15.99
CA PRO A 573 -36.64 2.05 -15.98
C PRO A 573 -36.97 3.56 -16.14
N VAL A 574 -36.18 4.44 -15.52
CA VAL A 574 -36.36 5.91 -15.63
C VAL A 574 -36.00 6.39 -17.03
N VAL A 575 -34.93 5.86 -17.60
CA VAL A 575 -34.49 6.21 -18.96
C VAL A 575 -35.53 5.76 -19.99
N ASP A 576 -36.04 4.55 -19.88
CA ASP A 576 -37.07 4.05 -20.78
C ASP A 576 -38.35 4.92 -20.76
N LYS A 577 -38.71 5.41 -19.56
CA LYS A 577 -39.93 6.22 -19.42
C LYS A 577 -39.76 7.67 -19.87
N TYR A 578 -38.63 8.30 -19.57
CA TYR A 578 -38.48 9.76 -19.72
C TYR A 578 -37.50 10.18 -20.80
N PHE A 579 -36.64 9.28 -21.25
CA PHE A 579 -35.51 9.59 -22.16
C PHE A 579 -35.44 8.63 -23.35
N ALA A 580 -36.48 7.85 -23.61
CA ALA A 580 -36.49 6.94 -24.75
C ALA A 580 -36.16 7.68 -26.06
N GLY A 581 -35.23 7.11 -26.85
CA GLY A 581 -34.79 7.67 -28.13
C GLY A 581 -33.89 8.92 -28.05
N LYS A 582 -33.47 9.36 -26.85
CA LYS A 582 -32.51 10.44 -26.72
C LYS A 582 -31.07 9.91 -26.87
N GLU A 583 -30.18 10.78 -27.33
CA GLU A 583 -28.76 10.47 -27.44
C GLU A 583 -28.13 10.19 -26.08
N LYS A 584 -27.15 9.25 -26.03
CA LYS A 584 -26.46 8.85 -24.80
C LYS A 584 -25.90 10.04 -24.00
N ALA A 585 -25.29 11.01 -24.67
CA ALA A 585 -24.73 12.20 -24.02
C ALA A 585 -25.80 13.04 -23.28
N VAL A 586 -27.00 13.14 -23.85
CA VAL A 586 -28.14 13.83 -23.21
C VAL A 586 -28.63 13.06 -21.99
N ILE A 587 -28.72 11.74 -22.12
CA ILE A 587 -29.13 10.86 -21.01
C ILE A 587 -28.12 10.94 -19.85
N VAL A 588 -26.81 10.87 -20.12
CA VAL A 588 -25.76 10.97 -19.10
C VAL A 588 -25.89 12.27 -18.31
N LYS A 589 -26.01 13.41 -19.00
CA LYS A 589 -26.21 14.72 -18.34
C LYS A 589 -27.48 14.79 -17.49
N ALA A 590 -28.57 14.21 -18.00
CA ALA A 590 -29.82 14.14 -17.25
C ALA A 590 -29.69 13.25 -16.00
N LEU A 591 -28.99 12.12 -16.09
CA LEU A 591 -28.72 11.22 -14.97
C LEU A 591 -27.80 11.85 -13.93
N GLU A 592 -26.77 12.60 -14.34
CA GLU A 592 -25.96 13.39 -13.40
C GLU A 592 -26.83 14.35 -12.59
N LYS A 593 -27.74 15.08 -13.26
CA LYS A 593 -28.65 16.01 -12.59
C LYS A 593 -29.62 15.26 -11.66
N ILE A 594 -30.20 14.16 -12.10
CA ILE A 594 -31.06 13.32 -11.27
C ILE A 594 -30.31 12.79 -10.05
N ALA A 595 -29.08 12.37 -10.21
CA ALA A 595 -28.26 11.88 -9.10
C ALA A 595 -28.02 12.98 -8.04
N VAL A 596 -27.71 14.19 -8.47
CA VAL A 596 -27.43 15.32 -7.55
C VAL A 596 -28.72 15.89 -6.96
N ASP A 597 -29.73 16.19 -7.79
CA ASP A 597 -30.91 16.94 -7.35
C ASP A 597 -31.96 16.05 -6.67
N ILE A 598 -31.97 14.73 -6.96
CA ILE A 598 -32.97 13.81 -6.44
C ILE A 598 -32.34 12.74 -5.54
N ILE A 599 -31.45 11.91 -6.07
CA ILE A 599 -30.94 10.75 -5.32
C ILE A 599 -30.14 11.21 -4.10
N GLN A 600 -29.19 12.11 -4.27
CA GLN A 600 -28.39 12.60 -3.14
C GLN A 600 -29.27 13.33 -2.11
N HIS A 601 -30.26 14.10 -2.55
CA HIS A 601 -31.17 14.80 -1.67
C HIS A 601 -32.00 13.81 -0.82
N GLU A 602 -32.54 12.75 -1.41
CA GLU A 602 -33.30 11.72 -0.64
C GLU A 602 -32.39 10.92 0.28
N VAL A 603 -31.16 10.60 -0.14
CA VAL A 603 -30.16 9.96 0.72
C VAL A 603 -29.78 10.87 1.88
N ASP A 604 -29.65 12.18 1.66
CA ASP A 604 -29.39 13.14 2.76
C ASP A 604 -30.52 13.16 3.81
N HIS A 605 -31.77 13.01 3.38
CA HIS A 605 -32.91 12.86 4.31
C HIS A 605 -32.83 11.55 5.11
N LEU A 606 -32.44 10.43 4.46
CA LEU A 606 -32.20 9.16 5.17
C LEU A 606 -31.05 9.29 6.16
N MET A 607 -29.98 10.02 5.83
CA MET A 607 -28.88 10.27 6.77
C MET A 607 -29.28 11.20 7.92
N GLU A 608 -30.26 12.08 7.72
CA GLU A 608 -30.88 12.83 8.83
C GLU A 608 -31.64 11.91 9.76
N LYS A 609 -32.36 10.91 9.22
CA LYS A 609 -33.03 9.90 10.01
C LYS A 609 -32.01 9.10 10.85
N VAL A 610 -30.92 8.61 10.23
CA VAL A 610 -29.82 7.93 10.93
C VAL A 610 -29.26 8.84 12.05
N SER A 611 -29.04 10.12 11.76
CA SER A 611 -28.54 11.10 12.73
C SER A 611 -29.46 11.29 13.92
N LYS A 612 -30.78 11.31 13.70
CA LYS A 612 -31.79 11.40 14.77
C LYS A 612 -31.86 10.13 15.61
N MET A 613 -31.89 8.97 14.96
CA MET A 613 -31.95 7.67 15.63
C MET A 613 -30.77 7.39 16.55
N THR A 614 -29.59 7.87 16.16
CA THR A 614 -28.35 7.72 16.93
C THR A 614 -28.11 8.88 17.90
N ASN A 615 -28.97 9.88 17.95
CA ASN A 615 -28.79 11.18 18.61
C ASN A 615 -27.38 11.75 18.32
N ALA A 616 -27.03 11.84 17.06
CA ALA A 616 -25.68 12.17 16.58
C ALA A 616 -25.16 13.50 17.17
N TYR A 617 -23.86 13.54 17.44
CA TYR A 617 -23.15 14.76 17.82
C TYR A 617 -23.18 15.79 16.68
N LYS A 618 -22.93 15.34 15.44
CA LYS A 618 -22.88 16.19 14.24
C LYS A 618 -23.27 15.39 13.00
N LYS A 619 -24.10 15.95 12.13
CA LYS A 619 -24.36 15.34 10.81
C LYS A 619 -23.12 15.50 9.95
N THR A 620 -22.46 14.41 9.57
CA THR A 620 -21.21 14.40 8.81
C THR A 620 -21.16 13.36 7.70
N LEU A 621 -22.16 12.51 7.62
CA LEU A 621 -22.25 11.45 6.61
C LEU A 621 -23.02 11.99 5.39
N TYR A 622 -22.31 12.16 4.30
CA TYR A 622 -22.82 12.64 3.01
C TYR A 622 -22.36 11.69 1.90
N PHE A 623 -23.28 11.38 0.99
CA PHE A 623 -23.00 10.61 -0.22
C PHE A 623 -22.97 11.55 -1.43
N LYS A 624 -22.00 11.34 -2.32
CA LYS A 624 -21.83 12.14 -3.53
C LYS A 624 -21.84 11.28 -4.77
N LEU A 625 -22.27 11.85 -5.88
CA LEU A 625 -22.19 11.21 -7.19
C LEU A 625 -20.72 10.86 -7.49
N GLU A 626 -20.49 9.58 -7.78
CA GLU A 626 -19.18 9.08 -8.19
C GLU A 626 -19.15 8.81 -9.70
N ASN A 627 -20.03 7.91 -10.19
CA ASN A 627 -20.02 7.53 -11.60
C ASN A 627 -21.42 7.49 -12.20
N VAL A 628 -21.49 7.79 -13.52
CA VAL A 628 -22.64 7.55 -14.40
C VAL A 628 -22.17 6.73 -15.58
N GLY A 629 -22.84 5.58 -15.82
CA GLY A 629 -22.58 4.67 -16.92
C GLY A 629 -23.80 4.44 -17.80
N ASP A 630 -23.62 3.80 -18.95
CA ASP A 630 -24.75 3.34 -19.79
C ASP A 630 -25.07 1.86 -19.55
N ILE A 631 -24.08 1.05 -19.22
CA ILE A 631 -24.23 -0.37 -18.93
C ILE A 631 -23.21 -0.84 -17.91
N ALA A 632 -23.59 -1.82 -17.11
CA ALA A 632 -22.69 -2.54 -16.24
C ALA A 632 -23.03 -4.03 -16.20
N LEU A 633 -22.07 -4.84 -15.75
CA LEU A 633 -22.22 -6.27 -15.54
C LEU A 633 -21.76 -6.64 -14.15
N TRP A 634 -22.66 -7.15 -13.31
CA TRP A 634 -22.34 -7.73 -12.01
C TRP A 634 -22.19 -9.25 -12.09
N VAL A 635 -21.03 -9.75 -11.67
CA VAL A 635 -20.74 -11.20 -11.62
C VAL A 635 -21.01 -11.75 -10.21
N SER A 636 -20.56 -11.06 -9.18
CA SER A 636 -20.78 -11.42 -7.77
C SER A 636 -20.36 -10.26 -6.86
N LYS A 637 -20.44 -10.45 -5.53
CA LYS A 637 -19.90 -9.47 -4.56
C LYS A 637 -18.47 -9.10 -4.92
N LYS A 638 -18.21 -7.79 -5.01
CA LYS A 638 -16.90 -7.20 -5.31
C LYS A 638 -16.34 -7.57 -6.70
N LYS A 639 -17.18 -8.11 -7.61
CA LYS A 639 -16.79 -8.46 -8.99
C LYS A 639 -17.80 -7.89 -9.97
N TYR A 640 -17.41 -6.79 -10.61
CA TYR A 640 -18.27 -6.10 -11.57
C TYR A 640 -17.48 -5.26 -12.59
N ILE A 641 -18.15 -4.90 -13.66
CA ILE A 641 -17.66 -4.03 -14.74
C ILE A 641 -18.70 -2.94 -14.97
N VAL A 642 -18.27 -1.69 -15.01
CA VAL A 642 -19.13 -0.53 -15.37
C VAL A 642 -18.50 0.22 -16.53
N ARG A 643 -19.23 0.47 -17.59
CA ARG A 643 -18.82 1.37 -18.66
C ARG A 643 -19.22 2.79 -18.29
N VAL A 644 -18.24 3.57 -17.82
CA VAL A 644 -18.40 4.89 -17.21
C VAL A 644 -18.26 5.98 -18.25
N HIS A 645 -19.27 6.82 -18.36
CA HIS A 645 -19.27 8.03 -19.20
C HIS A 645 -18.88 9.29 -18.44
N SER A 646 -19.20 9.35 -17.16
CA SER A 646 -18.86 10.48 -16.30
C SER A 646 -18.44 10.01 -14.92
N SER A 647 -17.43 10.66 -14.34
CA SER A 647 -16.94 10.35 -12.98
C SER A 647 -16.62 11.66 -12.26
N GLU A 648 -17.13 11.82 -11.02
CA GLU A 648 -16.95 13.02 -10.18
C GLU A 648 -17.18 14.36 -10.95
N GLY A 649 -18.15 14.39 -11.87
CA GLY A 649 -18.49 15.57 -12.68
C GLY A 649 -17.61 15.78 -13.93
N VAL A 650 -16.69 14.85 -14.22
CA VAL A 650 -15.88 14.88 -15.44
C VAL A 650 -16.47 13.91 -16.47
N THR A 651 -17.01 14.44 -17.58
CA THR A 651 -17.53 13.65 -18.70
C THR A 651 -16.38 13.24 -19.64
N TYR A 652 -16.29 11.97 -19.98
CA TYR A 652 -15.25 11.41 -20.84
C TYR A 652 -15.68 11.48 -22.33
N ALA A 653 -14.76 11.85 -23.21
CA ALA A 653 -14.99 11.83 -24.66
C ALA A 653 -15.19 10.39 -25.18
N LYS A 654 -14.47 9.41 -24.59
CA LYS A 654 -14.70 7.97 -24.77
C LYS A 654 -14.94 7.35 -23.40
N PRO A 655 -15.94 6.48 -23.25
CA PRO A 655 -16.23 5.86 -21.97
C PRO A 655 -15.01 5.07 -21.46
N LYS A 656 -14.87 4.99 -20.14
CA LYS A 656 -13.84 4.21 -19.45
C LYS A 656 -14.47 3.04 -18.73
N TYR A 657 -13.73 1.94 -18.62
CA TYR A 657 -14.18 0.78 -17.84
C TYR A 657 -13.68 0.85 -16.40
N LYS A 658 -14.61 0.85 -15.44
CA LYS A 658 -14.34 0.58 -14.02
C LYS A 658 -14.54 -0.93 -13.81
N VAL A 659 -13.43 -1.64 -13.59
CA VAL A 659 -13.45 -3.10 -13.38
C VAL A 659 -13.00 -3.40 -11.96
N MET A 660 -13.77 -4.19 -11.22
CA MET A 660 -13.47 -4.56 -9.84
C MET A 660 -13.44 -6.08 -9.66
N GLY A 661 -12.39 -6.57 -8.98
CA GLY A 661 -12.28 -7.95 -8.50
C GLY A 661 -12.20 -9.06 -9.54
N LEU A 662 -12.30 -8.76 -10.82
CA LEU A 662 -12.20 -9.71 -11.94
C LEU A 662 -10.74 -9.90 -12.38
N ASP A 663 -10.49 -10.98 -13.09
CA ASP A 663 -9.15 -11.37 -13.55
C ASP A 663 -8.52 -10.34 -14.50
N ILE A 664 -9.33 -9.51 -15.14
CA ILE A 664 -8.92 -8.37 -15.99
C ILE A 664 -7.96 -7.42 -15.25
N VAL A 665 -8.14 -7.23 -13.93
CA VAL A 665 -7.37 -6.28 -13.12
C VAL A 665 -6.48 -6.95 -12.08
N LYS A 666 -6.48 -8.29 -12.01
CA LYS A 666 -5.67 -9.00 -11.02
C LYS A 666 -4.23 -9.19 -11.51
N SER A 667 -3.26 -8.85 -10.66
CA SER A 667 -1.85 -9.17 -10.90
C SER A 667 -1.52 -10.67 -10.93
N SER A 668 -2.50 -11.52 -10.64
CA SER A 668 -2.38 -12.98 -10.72
C SER A 668 -2.79 -13.55 -12.08
N THR A 669 -3.16 -12.70 -13.02
CA THR A 669 -3.51 -13.03 -14.41
C THR A 669 -2.38 -12.55 -15.31
N PRO A 670 -1.90 -13.36 -16.26
CA PRO A 670 -0.83 -12.94 -17.17
C PRO A 670 -1.18 -11.64 -17.92
N ALA A 671 -0.21 -10.76 -18.13
CA ALA A 671 -0.41 -9.41 -18.70
C ALA A 671 -1.10 -9.46 -20.08
N TRP A 672 -0.67 -10.38 -20.94
CA TRP A 672 -1.30 -10.58 -22.26
C TRP A 672 -2.79 -10.95 -22.13
N VAL A 673 -3.12 -11.86 -21.21
CA VAL A 673 -4.51 -12.29 -20.95
C VAL A 673 -5.34 -11.10 -20.44
N ARG A 674 -4.79 -10.30 -19.50
CA ARG A 674 -5.49 -9.08 -19.03
C ARG A 674 -5.78 -8.11 -20.16
N THR A 675 -4.83 -7.92 -21.06
CA THR A 675 -4.97 -7.04 -22.24
C THR A 675 -6.09 -7.55 -23.17
N LYS A 676 -6.10 -8.86 -23.47
CA LYS A 676 -7.14 -9.48 -24.32
C LYS A 676 -8.51 -9.43 -23.63
N LEU A 677 -8.61 -9.76 -22.33
CA LEU A 677 -9.86 -9.66 -21.57
C LEU A 677 -10.38 -8.21 -21.52
N LYS A 678 -9.49 -7.22 -21.38
CA LYS A 678 -9.90 -5.81 -21.44
C LYS A 678 -10.40 -5.42 -22.84
N GLY A 679 -9.76 -5.92 -23.88
CA GLY A 679 -10.18 -5.69 -25.27
C GLY A 679 -11.50 -6.37 -25.64
N SER A 680 -11.92 -7.40 -24.92
CA SER A 680 -13.21 -8.10 -25.16
C SER A 680 -14.41 -7.41 -24.52
N LEU A 681 -14.22 -6.36 -23.68
CA LEU A 681 -15.33 -5.74 -22.95
C LEU A 681 -16.37 -5.11 -23.87
N ASP A 682 -15.94 -4.43 -24.94
CA ASP A 682 -16.86 -3.86 -25.92
C ASP A 682 -17.66 -4.97 -26.63
N LEU A 683 -17.03 -6.13 -26.89
CA LEU A 683 -17.74 -7.29 -27.51
C LEU A 683 -18.82 -7.84 -26.58
N ILE A 684 -18.52 -7.99 -25.28
CA ILE A 684 -19.48 -8.49 -24.27
C ILE A 684 -20.69 -7.56 -24.13
N PHE A 685 -20.46 -6.22 -24.22
CA PHE A 685 -21.51 -5.24 -24.01
C PHE A 685 -22.31 -4.89 -25.27
N ASP A 686 -21.72 -5.01 -26.45
CA ASP A 686 -22.30 -4.47 -27.68
C ASP A 686 -22.56 -5.53 -28.77
N THR A 687 -22.21 -6.83 -28.54
CA THR A 687 -22.39 -7.91 -29.50
C THR A 687 -23.06 -9.14 -28.88
N ASP A 688 -22.87 -10.32 -29.46
CA ASP A 688 -23.47 -11.60 -29.07
C ASP A 688 -22.42 -12.63 -28.61
N GLU A 689 -22.92 -13.76 -28.09
CA GLU A 689 -22.13 -14.89 -27.61
C GLU A 689 -21.19 -15.44 -28.69
N SER A 690 -21.67 -15.58 -29.95
CA SER A 690 -20.87 -16.14 -31.03
C SER A 690 -19.67 -15.27 -31.41
N THR A 691 -19.82 -13.97 -31.35
CA THR A 691 -18.72 -13.00 -31.57
C THR A 691 -17.64 -13.12 -30.48
N VAL A 692 -18.04 -13.30 -29.23
CA VAL A 692 -17.11 -13.51 -28.11
C VAL A 692 -16.39 -14.84 -28.23
N GLN A 693 -17.09 -15.91 -28.62
CA GLN A 693 -16.50 -17.25 -28.86
C GLN A 693 -15.47 -17.19 -29.98
N LYS A 694 -15.77 -16.52 -31.09
CA LYS A 694 -14.84 -16.33 -32.19
C LYS A 694 -13.59 -15.54 -31.73
N PHE A 695 -13.79 -14.48 -30.98
CA PHE A 695 -12.66 -13.73 -30.41
C PHE A 695 -11.76 -14.61 -29.53
N LEU A 696 -12.32 -15.52 -28.73
CA LEU A 696 -11.55 -16.48 -27.92
C LEU A 696 -10.81 -17.49 -28.78
N ALA A 697 -11.42 -18.02 -29.86
CA ALA A 697 -10.76 -18.93 -30.78
C ALA A 697 -9.55 -18.25 -31.47
N ASP A 698 -9.72 -17.03 -31.95
CA ASP A 698 -8.64 -16.23 -32.57
C ASP A 698 -7.54 -15.95 -31.53
N SER A 699 -7.91 -15.62 -30.29
CA SER A 699 -6.96 -15.37 -29.20
C SER A 699 -6.16 -16.63 -28.82
N ARG A 700 -6.74 -17.84 -28.92
CA ARG A 700 -6.02 -19.11 -28.70
C ARG A 700 -4.90 -19.29 -29.71
N ALA A 701 -5.17 -19.02 -31.00
CA ALA A 701 -4.17 -19.13 -32.06
C ALA A 701 -2.97 -18.19 -31.85
N ASP A 702 -3.21 -17.00 -31.29
CA ASP A 702 -2.13 -16.07 -30.90
C ASP A 702 -1.38 -16.55 -29.65
N PHE A 703 -2.11 -16.99 -28.61
CA PHE A 703 -1.56 -17.40 -27.32
C PHE A 703 -0.54 -18.56 -27.42
N ILE A 704 -0.84 -19.54 -28.26
CA ILE A 704 0.02 -20.73 -28.46
C ILE A 704 1.42 -20.34 -28.95
N LYS A 705 1.58 -19.19 -29.61
CA LYS A 705 2.85 -18.72 -30.17
C LYS A 705 3.67 -17.88 -29.19
N LEU A 706 3.10 -17.51 -28.04
CA LEU A 706 3.76 -16.62 -27.08
C LEU A 706 4.89 -17.32 -26.32
N PRO A 707 5.91 -16.56 -25.90
CA PRO A 707 6.91 -17.04 -24.95
C PRO A 707 6.28 -17.51 -23.63
N VAL A 708 6.94 -18.42 -22.94
CA VAL A 708 6.43 -19.05 -21.70
C VAL A 708 6.12 -18.04 -20.62
N ASP A 709 6.97 -17.04 -20.45
CA ASP A 709 6.84 -15.99 -19.42
C ASP A 709 5.57 -15.15 -19.60
N GLN A 710 5.08 -15.00 -20.85
CA GLN A 710 3.87 -14.22 -21.14
C GLN A 710 2.58 -15.01 -20.90
N ILE A 711 2.67 -16.34 -20.88
CA ILE A 711 1.51 -17.22 -20.67
C ILE A 711 1.44 -17.81 -19.26
N ALA A 712 2.54 -17.81 -18.52
CA ALA A 712 2.63 -18.40 -17.20
C ALA A 712 1.82 -17.61 -16.15
N PHE A 713 1.22 -18.32 -15.18
CA PHE A 713 0.45 -17.72 -14.09
C PHE A 713 1.37 -17.02 -13.08
N PRO A 714 1.24 -15.70 -12.88
CA PRO A 714 1.93 -15.04 -11.76
C PRO A 714 1.21 -15.32 -10.44
N ARG A 715 1.96 -15.73 -9.41
CA ARG A 715 1.46 -16.00 -8.04
C ARG A 715 2.49 -15.61 -6.99
N GLY A 716 2.03 -15.40 -5.75
CA GLY A 716 2.91 -15.30 -4.59
C GLY A 716 3.03 -16.66 -3.91
N ALA A 717 4.22 -17.18 -3.75
CA ALA A 717 4.49 -18.46 -3.09
C ALA A 717 4.82 -18.24 -1.61
N ASN A 718 3.80 -18.26 -0.76
CA ASN A 718 3.95 -18.07 0.69
C ASN A 718 4.02 -19.41 1.42
N ASN A 719 4.74 -19.43 2.56
CA ASN A 719 4.83 -20.59 3.46
C ASN A 719 5.30 -21.88 2.75
N ILE A 720 6.19 -21.76 1.76
CA ILE A 720 6.69 -22.90 0.97
C ILE A 720 7.23 -23.99 1.91
N ASP A 721 7.99 -23.61 2.92
CA ASP A 721 8.67 -24.52 3.85
C ASP A 721 7.68 -25.40 4.66
N SER A 722 6.48 -24.89 4.94
CA SER A 722 5.44 -25.64 5.65
C SER A 722 4.80 -26.78 4.82
N PHE A 723 5.00 -26.76 3.51
CA PHE A 723 4.51 -27.77 2.57
C PHE A 723 5.62 -28.65 1.99
N ALA A 724 6.88 -28.32 2.30
CA ALA A 724 8.02 -29.10 1.84
C ALA A 724 8.08 -30.46 2.55
N ASN A 725 8.32 -31.52 1.78
CA ASN A 725 8.50 -32.86 2.30
C ASN A 725 9.83 -33.42 1.78
N PRO A 726 10.76 -33.86 2.66
CA PRO A 726 12.09 -34.35 2.23
C PRO A 726 12.05 -35.66 1.43
N VAL A 727 10.96 -36.43 1.52
CA VAL A 727 10.80 -37.69 0.81
C VAL A 727 10.03 -37.53 -0.50
N THR A 728 8.94 -36.76 -0.47
CA THR A 728 7.99 -36.65 -1.59
C THR A 728 8.01 -35.27 -2.26
N ILE A 729 8.97 -34.39 -1.92
CA ILE A 729 9.16 -33.02 -2.37
C ILE A 729 8.12 -32.08 -1.74
N TYR A 730 6.84 -32.43 -1.74
CA TYR A 730 5.73 -31.66 -1.17
C TYR A 730 4.75 -32.58 -0.44
N ASN A 731 3.96 -32.01 0.47
CA ASN A 731 2.99 -32.77 1.26
C ASN A 731 1.88 -33.37 0.39
N SER A 732 1.58 -34.64 0.68
CA SER A 732 0.42 -35.35 0.09
C SER A 732 -0.91 -34.81 0.62
N ARG A 733 -2.03 -35.25 0.03
CA ARG A 733 -3.37 -34.89 0.52
C ARG A 733 -3.64 -35.29 1.96
N SER A 734 -3.07 -36.39 2.43
CA SER A 734 -3.18 -36.88 3.82
C SER A 734 -2.41 -36.04 4.82
N GLU A 735 -1.34 -35.35 4.37
CA GLU A 735 -0.50 -34.48 5.20
C GLU A 735 -0.91 -33.00 5.14
N GLY A 736 -1.90 -32.66 4.29
CA GLY A 736 -2.36 -31.31 3.99
C GLY A 736 -2.18 -30.96 2.51
N THR A 737 -3.24 -30.52 1.85
CA THR A 737 -3.19 -30.25 0.41
C THR A 737 -2.26 -29.09 0.10
N THR A 738 -1.17 -29.36 -0.57
CA THR A 738 -0.22 -28.33 -1.05
C THR A 738 -0.87 -27.51 -2.15
N PRO A 739 -0.98 -26.17 -2.01
CA PRO A 739 -1.49 -25.31 -3.08
C PRO A 739 -0.65 -25.44 -4.35
N MET A 740 -1.31 -25.42 -5.51
CA MET A 740 -0.68 -25.68 -6.81
C MET A 740 0.57 -24.85 -7.09
N HIS A 741 0.52 -23.56 -6.83
CA HIS A 741 1.65 -22.65 -7.03
C HIS A 741 2.81 -22.91 -6.04
N VAL A 742 2.50 -23.37 -4.81
CA VAL A 742 3.52 -23.78 -3.83
C VAL A 742 4.18 -25.09 -4.28
N ARG A 743 3.37 -26.06 -4.77
CA ARG A 743 3.89 -27.29 -5.37
C ARG A 743 4.81 -27.00 -6.55
N ALA A 744 4.40 -26.10 -7.45
CA ALA A 744 5.21 -25.68 -8.59
C ALA A 744 6.56 -25.08 -8.17
N ALA A 745 6.59 -24.27 -7.11
CA ALA A 745 7.80 -23.69 -6.55
C ALA A 745 8.72 -24.76 -5.91
N LEU A 746 8.16 -25.69 -5.16
CA LEU A 746 8.91 -26.79 -4.54
C LEU A 746 9.55 -27.72 -5.59
N LEU A 747 8.80 -28.02 -6.66
CA LEU A 747 9.29 -28.81 -7.79
C LEU A 747 10.46 -28.11 -8.47
N TYR A 748 10.34 -26.82 -8.74
CA TYR A 748 11.43 -26.03 -9.31
C TYR A 748 12.66 -26.08 -8.43
N ASN A 749 12.54 -25.77 -7.15
CA ASN A 749 13.66 -25.78 -6.22
C ASN A 749 14.34 -27.16 -6.13
N TYR A 750 13.55 -28.23 -6.15
CA TYR A 750 14.06 -29.59 -6.13
C TYR A 750 14.85 -29.94 -7.40
N HIS A 751 14.29 -29.65 -8.59
CA HIS A 751 14.94 -30.03 -9.85
C HIS A 751 16.16 -29.16 -10.16
N VAL A 752 16.11 -27.87 -9.84
CA VAL A 752 17.27 -26.97 -9.95
C VAL A 752 18.43 -27.48 -9.09
N LYS A 753 18.17 -27.83 -7.82
CA LYS A 753 19.19 -28.43 -6.92
C LYS A 753 19.68 -29.78 -7.44
N LYS A 754 18.78 -30.68 -7.85
CA LYS A 754 19.11 -32.02 -8.34
C LYS A 754 20.02 -31.99 -9.57
N LEU A 755 19.86 -31.00 -10.42
CA LEU A 755 20.72 -30.81 -11.62
C LEU A 755 21.95 -29.93 -11.31
N GLY A 756 22.08 -29.43 -10.08
CA GLY A 756 23.15 -28.54 -9.67
C GLY A 756 23.13 -27.19 -10.41
N LEU A 757 21.94 -26.69 -10.68
CA LEU A 757 21.69 -25.41 -11.37
C LEU A 757 21.40 -24.26 -10.40
N ASP A 758 21.38 -24.53 -9.10
CA ASP A 758 21.10 -23.55 -8.04
C ASP A 758 22.17 -22.46 -7.89
N GLY A 759 23.31 -22.62 -8.55
CA GLY A 759 24.30 -21.56 -8.76
C GLY A 759 23.99 -20.61 -9.91
N THR A 760 23.19 -21.04 -10.90
CA THR A 760 22.84 -20.24 -12.07
C THR A 760 21.44 -19.63 -11.92
N TYR A 761 20.51 -20.39 -11.38
CA TYR A 761 19.12 -20.00 -11.23
C TYR A 761 18.76 -19.88 -9.75
N PRO A 762 18.18 -18.74 -9.32
CA PRO A 762 17.83 -18.52 -7.93
C PRO A 762 16.74 -19.48 -7.49
N LEU A 763 16.91 -20.04 -6.29
CA LEU A 763 15.84 -20.80 -5.65
C LEU A 763 14.71 -19.86 -5.23
N ILE A 764 13.50 -20.37 -5.24
CA ILE A 764 12.31 -19.63 -4.84
C ILE A 764 12.19 -19.67 -3.31
N PRO A 765 12.45 -18.57 -2.58
CA PRO A 765 12.19 -18.52 -1.15
C PRO A 765 10.70 -18.24 -0.86
N SER A 766 10.25 -18.60 0.37
CA SER A 766 8.89 -18.28 0.80
C SER A 766 8.61 -16.77 0.77
N GLY A 767 7.46 -16.36 0.24
CA GLY A 767 7.07 -14.98 0.08
C GLY A 767 7.37 -14.38 -1.29
N SER A 768 8.11 -15.09 -2.14
CA SER A 768 8.50 -14.63 -3.47
C SER A 768 7.34 -14.65 -4.47
N LYS A 769 7.46 -13.82 -5.50
CA LYS A 769 6.64 -13.91 -6.69
C LYS A 769 7.21 -14.97 -7.62
N ILE A 770 6.32 -15.80 -8.16
CA ILE A 770 6.64 -16.86 -9.12
C ILE A 770 5.72 -16.77 -10.33
N ARG A 771 6.15 -17.40 -11.40
CA ARG A 771 5.31 -17.82 -12.51
C ARG A 771 5.24 -19.34 -12.56
N PHE A 772 4.13 -19.91 -13.03
CA PHE A 772 4.02 -21.35 -13.22
C PHE A 772 3.22 -21.71 -14.46
N VAL A 773 3.51 -22.87 -15.04
CA VAL A 773 2.85 -23.44 -16.21
C VAL A 773 2.45 -24.87 -15.99
N TYR A 774 1.41 -25.29 -16.72
CA TYR A 774 1.00 -26.69 -16.80
C TYR A 774 1.86 -27.45 -17.81
N LEU A 775 2.08 -28.74 -17.53
CA LEU A 775 2.88 -29.64 -18.34
C LEU A 775 2.03 -30.82 -18.83
N LYS A 776 2.23 -31.22 -20.08
CA LYS A 776 1.72 -32.49 -20.64
C LYS A 776 2.38 -33.68 -19.94
N MET A 777 1.62 -34.76 -19.80
CA MET A 777 2.11 -36.01 -19.22
C MET A 777 2.12 -37.11 -20.30
N PRO A 778 3.08 -38.07 -20.25
CA PRO A 778 4.25 -38.12 -19.37
C PRO A 778 5.35 -37.13 -19.80
N ASN A 779 6.18 -36.70 -18.84
CA ASN A 779 7.33 -35.82 -19.09
C ASN A 779 8.53 -36.20 -18.20
N VAL A 780 9.65 -35.51 -18.38
CA VAL A 780 10.95 -35.85 -17.74
C VAL A 780 10.97 -35.73 -16.22
N ILE A 781 10.07 -34.93 -15.63
CA ILE A 781 9.97 -34.78 -14.16
C ILE A 781 8.78 -35.56 -13.57
N ASN A 782 7.96 -36.21 -14.40
CA ASN A 782 6.74 -36.93 -14.05
C ASN A 782 5.76 -36.11 -13.19
N GLU A 783 5.64 -34.79 -13.48
CA GLU A 783 4.75 -33.84 -12.81
C GLU A 783 4.00 -32.98 -13.83
N ASN A 784 2.78 -32.58 -13.51
CA ASN A 784 1.92 -31.84 -14.42
C ASN A 784 2.02 -30.32 -14.30
N ILE A 785 3.02 -29.83 -13.56
CA ILE A 785 3.22 -28.40 -13.30
C ILE A 785 4.69 -28.11 -12.96
N ILE A 786 5.16 -26.91 -13.31
CA ILE A 786 6.44 -26.38 -12.89
C ILE A 786 6.33 -24.88 -12.66
N GLY A 787 7.05 -24.36 -11.65
CA GLY A 787 7.19 -22.93 -11.40
C GLY A 787 8.58 -22.44 -11.75
N PHE A 788 8.75 -21.12 -11.73
CA PHE A 788 10.04 -20.43 -11.81
C PHE A 788 9.89 -19.02 -11.19
N PRO A 789 10.98 -18.37 -10.75
CA PRO A 789 10.90 -17.01 -10.23
C PRO A 789 10.26 -16.07 -11.25
N ALA A 790 9.47 -15.08 -10.79
CA ALA A 790 8.69 -14.21 -11.67
C ALA A 790 9.56 -13.35 -12.60
N ASP A 791 10.81 -13.12 -12.22
CA ASP A 791 11.76 -12.27 -12.92
C ASP A 791 12.81 -13.07 -13.72
N GLU A 792 12.65 -14.41 -13.73
CA GLU A 792 13.52 -15.33 -14.43
C GLU A 792 12.74 -16.09 -15.53
N HIS A 793 13.48 -16.72 -16.42
CA HIS A 793 12.93 -17.65 -17.40
C HIS A 793 12.91 -19.08 -16.84
N LEU A 794 12.04 -19.93 -17.38
CA LEU A 794 12.09 -21.35 -17.09
C LEU A 794 13.44 -21.91 -17.64
N PRO A 795 14.30 -22.54 -16.80
CA PRO A 795 15.59 -23.04 -17.26
C PRO A 795 15.45 -24.06 -18.41
N GLU A 796 16.15 -23.84 -19.51
CA GLU A 796 16.14 -24.75 -20.68
C GLU A 796 16.69 -26.13 -20.30
N GLU A 797 17.65 -26.18 -19.37
CA GLU A 797 18.30 -27.38 -18.87
C GLU A 797 17.32 -28.36 -18.17
N LEU A 798 16.16 -27.88 -17.75
CA LEU A 798 15.08 -28.76 -17.26
C LEU A 798 14.45 -29.60 -18.37
N GLY A 799 14.65 -29.24 -19.64
CA GLY A 799 14.13 -29.95 -20.80
C GLY A 799 12.59 -29.99 -20.89
N LEU A 800 11.91 -28.97 -20.30
CA LEU A 800 10.47 -28.98 -20.14
C LEU A 800 9.70 -28.19 -21.21
N ASP A 801 10.35 -27.41 -22.03
CA ASP A 801 9.70 -26.47 -22.96
C ASP A 801 8.72 -27.18 -23.93
N GLN A 802 9.11 -28.34 -24.46
CA GLN A 802 8.29 -29.17 -25.36
C GLN A 802 7.05 -29.80 -24.65
N TYR A 803 7.06 -29.87 -23.33
CA TYR A 803 5.97 -30.45 -22.54
C TYR A 803 4.99 -29.41 -22.02
N ILE A 804 5.21 -28.12 -22.29
CA ILE A 804 4.28 -27.07 -21.83
C ILE A 804 2.93 -27.28 -22.50
N ASP A 805 1.89 -27.44 -21.69
CA ASP A 805 0.52 -27.61 -22.14
C ASP A 805 -0.13 -26.24 -22.41
N ARG A 806 0.15 -25.68 -23.58
CA ARG A 806 -0.31 -24.34 -23.98
C ARG A 806 -1.83 -24.27 -24.12
N ASP A 807 -2.49 -25.36 -24.50
CA ASP A 807 -3.93 -25.43 -24.58
C ASP A 807 -4.58 -25.40 -23.21
N LEU A 808 -4.14 -26.26 -22.29
CA LEU A 808 -4.60 -26.24 -20.90
C LEU A 808 -4.27 -24.91 -20.24
N GLN A 809 -3.11 -24.33 -20.53
CA GLN A 809 -2.71 -23.02 -20.01
C GLN A 809 -3.68 -21.93 -20.49
N PHE A 810 -4.08 -21.92 -21.77
CA PHE A 810 -5.07 -21.00 -22.32
C PHE A 810 -6.44 -21.21 -21.65
N ASP A 811 -6.87 -22.45 -21.51
CA ASP A 811 -8.16 -22.77 -20.89
C ASP A 811 -8.22 -22.28 -19.44
N LYS A 812 -7.13 -22.47 -18.67
CA LYS A 812 -7.07 -22.06 -17.27
C LYS A 812 -6.88 -20.56 -17.08
N THR A 813 -6.21 -19.87 -18.01
CA THR A 813 -5.96 -18.41 -17.90
C THR A 813 -7.06 -17.58 -18.57
N MET A 814 -7.38 -17.86 -19.82
CA MET A 814 -8.28 -17.02 -20.63
C MET A 814 -9.73 -17.51 -20.61
N VAL A 815 -9.97 -18.80 -20.96
CA VAL A 815 -11.32 -19.35 -21.06
C VAL A 815 -12.01 -19.35 -19.70
N ALA A 816 -11.35 -19.82 -18.63
CA ALA A 816 -11.93 -19.85 -17.29
C ALA A 816 -12.22 -18.42 -16.76
N SER A 817 -11.33 -17.45 -17.04
CA SER A 817 -11.53 -16.05 -16.66
C SER A 817 -12.69 -15.42 -17.41
N MET A 818 -12.84 -15.73 -18.70
CA MET A 818 -13.95 -15.26 -19.52
C MET A 818 -15.26 -15.92 -19.10
N GLN A 819 -15.28 -17.24 -18.88
CA GLN A 819 -16.47 -17.97 -18.44
C GLN A 819 -17.03 -17.41 -17.14
N ASN A 820 -16.16 -17.07 -16.16
CA ASN A 820 -16.58 -16.41 -14.91
C ASN A 820 -17.35 -15.09 -15.15
N ILE A 821 -17.07 -14.39 -16.25
CA ILE A 821 -17.78 -13.16 -16.61
C ILE A 821 -19.09 -13.51 -17.34
N LEU A 822 -19.01 -14.44 -18.29
CA LEU A 822 -20.11 -14.81 -19.17
C LEU A 822 -21.22 -15.60 -18.43
N ASP A 823 -20.89 -16.37 -17.40
CA ASP A 823 -21.86 -17.06 -16.53
C ASP A 823 -22.94 -16.11 -15.98
N ALA A 824 -22.56 -14.87 -15.70
CA ALA A 824 -23.49 -13.86 -15.19
C ALA A 824 -24.59 -13.46 -16.19
N ILE A 825 -24.41 -13.75 -17.48
CA ILE A 825 -25.35 -13.43 -18.57
C ILE A 825 -25.81 -14.69 -19.34
N GLY A 826 -25.45 -15.88 -18.85
CA GLY A 826 -25.85 -17.15 -19.41
C GLY A 826 -25.17 -17.51 -20.74
N TRP A 827 -24.00 -16.91 -21.03
CA TRP A 827 -23.22 -17.21 -22.25
C TRP A 827 -22.11 -18.21 -21.95
N ASN A 828 -21.69 -18.96 -22.96
CA ASN A 828 -20.59 -19.92 -22.90
C ASN A 828 -19.37 -19.35 -23.63
N ALA A 829 -18.19 -19.48 -23.01
CA ALA A 829 -16.94 -19.07 -23.63
C ALA A 829 -16.50 -19.95 -24.81
N VAL A 830 -16.99 -21.19 -24.88
CA VAL A 830 -16.69 -22.17 -25.92
C VAL A 830 -17.99 -22.71 -26.47
N GLU A 831 -18.03 -22.97 -27.77
CA GLU A 831 -19.19 -23.64 -28.39
C GLU A 831 -19.45 -24.97 -27.69
N VAL A 832 -20.65 -25.10 -27.13
CA VAL A 832 -21.12 -26.38 -26.59
C VAL A 832 -21.66 -27.19 -27.78
N SER A 833 -20.92 -28.20 -28.22
CA SER A 833 -21.45 -29.17 -29.15
C SER A 833 -22.57 -29.94 -28.43
N SER A 834 -23.83 -29.54 -28.65
CA SER A 834 -24.96 -30.31 -28.12
C SER A 834 -25.04 -31.61 -28.91
N LEU A 835 -25.04 -32.74 -28.24
CA LEU A 835 -25.41 -34.04 -28.85
C LEU A 835 -26.78 -33.99 -29.54
N ASP A 836 -27.64 -33.05 -29.12
CA ASP A 836 -28.93 -32.75 -29.74
C ASP A 836 -28.81 -32.25 -31.20
N ALA A 837 -27.68 -31.62 -31.58
CA ALA A 837 -27.42 -31.26 -32.99
C ALA A 837 -27.06 -32.47 -33.87
N PHE A 838 -26.79 -33.64 -33.27
CA PHE A 838 -26.54 -34.90 -34.00
C PHE A 838 -27.79 -35.76 -34.17
N PHE A 839 -28.84 -35.46 -33.42
CA PHE A 839 -30.09 -36.23 -33.42
C PHE A 839 -31.31 -35.43 -33.91
N GLY A 840 -31.10 -34.17 -34.37
CA GLY A 840 -32.15 -33.34 -34.95
C GLY A 840 -32.34 -33.49 -36.43
#